data_af64a683b2cca2480a3dd1c0edd503de
#
_entry.id   af64a683b2cca2480a3dd1c0edd503de
#
_cell.length_a   1.000
_cell.length_b   1.000
_cell.length_c   1.000
_cell.angle_alpha   90.00
_cell.angle_beta   90.00
_cell.angle_gamma   90.00
#
_symmetry.space_group_name_H-M   'P 1'
#
loop_
_entity.id
_entity.type
_entity.pdbx_description
1 polymer ?
#
loop_
_entity_poly.entity_id
_entity_poly.type
_entity_poly.pdbx_seq_one_letter_code
_entity_poly.pdbx_strand_id
1 'polypeptide(L)'
;MYSNVIKAMKPKINALTMVTIFSVGPPCAFAQDEAPEEKKDEKRIDTTVVIGEADDILDVPGSGAVLTSEDLARQAYDDANQALRKVPGVYVRPEDGYGFFPNISLRGVDTTRSAKVTLMEDGVLTAPAAYSAPSAYYTPTLGRMSAIEVLMGSSQTRYGPHTTGGVINYRSTEIPESGRAYIKTLYGSNNEQRTHAYAGDTFETEAGRVGVLLEGYLRSSDGFKHIDTTADFRNGNDTGFSKTEPMLKLSWEPKTDRYSRFELKLGYTDFRANEGYTGLTEADYAADPYRRYAGSRFDQMNSEHSRSYLRHFYEISNETMVTTTVYYNKFHRDWFKLNDVRDDTGEKKSLSQTLAGGGVHLDVLRGTGPGTLAVKHNNRNYRSYGIESVVSHDHDFMGKDNQANVGIRYHVDNVRRFQTQELFTQDANGAIIARDPGTPGDAGDRDQTSKALAIYAENEIAVNDQLSVTPGIRWETVDQHYWQAGPTEGDGSLNLLAGGIGATYDYTEEVSFFGGIHQGYSVPGPRSAIRGNLKEETSLGFEIGPRFREKTGLWAADATLFLTNFNDLLVIDNIGGTGTGDTENVGEVRATGLELSVEADGKRLFNTSFNNPWYAAVTITDATLSNDSNSEDAESIFANGVKGNKVPYIPDLAFNIGTGFERGKFGFYINGAYMDEMFTSASNTTDLVDGAGTPDSRFGKTESYFLLDLSARYRATDGVTLFAGVQNALDNDYLVTRHPHGARSGQPLFAYVGMEIDLGSE
;
A
#
# COMPACT_ATOMS: atom_id res chain seq x y z
N MET A 1 37.21 14.31 -8.01
CA MET A 1 36.70 15.61 -7.50
C MET A 1 35.23 15.55 -7.04
N TYR A 2 34.51 14.44 -7.28
CA TYR A 2 33.10 14.26 -6.92
C TYR A 2 32.83 13.59 -5.56
N SER A 3 33.83 12.98 -4.93
CA SER A 3 33.71 12.36 -3.61
C SER A 3 33.41 13.37 -2.47
N ASN A 4 33.69 14.65 -2.67
CA ASN A 4 33.51 15.68 -1.65
C ASN A 4 32.13 16.41 -1.69
N VAL A 5 31.35 16.26 -2.76
CA VAL A 5 30.02 16.89 -2.86
C VAL A 5 28.96 16.04 -2.15
N ILE A 6 29.11 14.71 -2.17
CA ILE A 6 28.17 13.78 -1.50
C ILE A 6 28.37 13.79 0.04
N LYS A 7 29.59 14.11 0.52
CA LYS A 7 29.83 14.19 1.98
C LYS A 7 29.32 15.45 2.66
N ALA A 8 28.97 16.50 1.91
CA ALA A 8 28.62 17.82 2.50
C ALA A 8 27.13 17.96 2.89
N MET A 9 26.27 16.96 2.64
CA MET A 9 24.83 17.03 2.91
C MET A 9 24.30 15.84 3.72
N LYS A 10 25.03 15.35 4.71
CA LYS A 10 24.39 14.60 5.80
C LYS A 10 23.83 15.63 6.79
N PRO A 11 22.51 15.83 6.93
CA PRO A 11 22.02 16.62 8.03
C PRO A 11 22.35 15.84 9.31
N LYS A 12 23.24 16.37 10.12
CA LYS A 12 23.33 15.98 11.52
C LYS A 12 22.08 16.52 12.22
N ILE A 13 20.97 15.84 12.05
CA ILE A 13 19.80 16.07 12.91
C ILE A 13 20.13 15.37 14.22
N ASN A 14 20.67 16.12 15.17
CA ASN A 14 20.77 15.66 16.54
C ASN A 14 19.36 15.50 17.06
N ALA A 15 18.96 14.28 17.41
CA ALA A 15 17.69 13.94 18.07
C ALA A 15 17.43 14.78 19.34
N LEU A 16 18.43 15.52 19.83
CA LEU A 16 18.33 16.39 21.00
C LEU A 16 17.66 17.75 20.73
N THR A 17 17.50 18.18 19.48
CA THR A 17 16.97 19.53 19.17
C THR A 17 15.45 19.59 19.13
N MET A 18 14.77 18.44 19.04
CA MET A 18 13.30 18.38 19.04
C MET A 18 12.69 18.38 20.46
N VAL A 19 13.47 18.03 21.48
CA VAL A 19 12.98 17.97 22.89
C VAL A 19 12.86 19.36 23.54
N THR A 20 13.45 20.41 22.96
CA THR A 20 13.53 21.74 23.60
C THR A 20 12.33 22.67 23.29
N ILE A 21 11.36 22.24 22.49
CA ILE A 21 10.19 23.08 22.12
C ILE A 21 8.97 22.83 23.01
N PHE A 22 8.96 21.76 23.83
CA PHE A 22 7.85 21.45 24.73
C PHE A 22 8.16 21.71 26.21
N SER A 23 8.35 22.97 26.59
CA SER A 23 8.19 23.38 27.99
C SER A 23 6.73 23.80 28.23
N VAL A 24 5.87 22.84 28.46
CA VAL A 24 4.49 23.11 28.96
C VAL A 24 4.59 23.46 30.42
N GLY A 25 4.04 24.60 30.79
CA GLY A 25 3.91 25.07 32.19
C GLY A 25 2.99 24.13 33.00
N PRO A 26 3.01 24.24 34.36
CA PRO A 26 2.30 23.29 35.22
C PRO A 26 0.78 23.34 35.02
N PRO A 27 0.07 22.20 35.16
CA PRO A 27 -1.37 22.14 34.98
C PRO A 27 -2.10 22.93 36.06
N CYS A 28 -3.02 23.82 35.67
CA CYS A 28 -4.01 24.40 36.56
C CYS A 28 -5.03 23.31 36.91
N ALA A 29 -5.14 23.02 38.20
CA ALA A 29 -6.18 22.18 38.75
C ALA A 29 -7.55 22.86 38.56
N PHE A 30 -8.46 22.24 37.87
CA PHE A 30 -9.88 22.57 37.82
C PHE A 30 -10.71 21.51 38.53
N ALA A 31 -11.73 21.99 39.22
CA ALA A 31 -12.61 21.26 40.11
C ALA A 31 -13.42 20.16 39.36
N GLN A 32 -13.64 19.06 40.05
CA GLN A 32 -14.63 18.05 39.71
C GLN A 32 -16.02 18.63 39.69
N ASP A 33 -16.70 18.54 38.57
CA ASP A 33 -18.14 18.64 38.46
C ASP A 33 -18.71 17.40 37.77
N GLU A 34 -19.91 17.05 38.15
CA GLU A 34 -20.68 15.82 37.92
C GLU A 34 -20.57 15.23 36.50
N ALA A 35 -20.49 13.89 36.45
CA ALA A 35 -20.48 13.10 35.21
C ALA A 35 -21.67 13.47 34.31
N PRO A 36 -21.44 13.76 33.03
CA PRO A 36 -22.53 13.91 32.06
C PRO A 36 -23.16 12.52 31.80
N GLU A 37 -24.49 12.48 31.72
CA GLU A 37 -25.24 11.34 31.20
C GLU A 37 -24.62 10.89 29.86
N GLU A 38 -24.34 9.61 29.72
CA GLU A 38 -23.99 8.97 28.42
C GLU A 38 -25.10 9.28 27.41
N LYS A 39 -24.90 10.29 26.58
CA LYS A 39 -25.61 10.39 25.32
C LYS A 39 -25.17 9.19 24.48
N LYS A 40 -26.09 8.31 24.08
CA LYS A 40 -25.88 7.36 23.01
C LYS A 40 -25.20 8.09 21.87
N ASP A 41 -23.96 7.72 21.54
CA ASP A 41 -23.30 8.18 20.33
C ASP A 41 -24.18 7.78 19.14
N GLU A 42 -24.91 8.75 18.59
CA GLU A 42 -25.57 8.60 17.31
C GLU A 42 -24.48 8.25 16.29
N LYS A 43 -24.63 7.15 15.56
CA LYS A 43 -23.74 6.68 14.48
C LYS A 43 -23.52 7.83 13.48
N ARG A 44 -22.50 8.64 13.68
CA ARG A 44 -22.12 9.73 12.77
C ARG A 44 -21.30 9.14 11.65
N ILE A 45 -21.72 9.32 10.42
CA ILE A 45 -20.99 8.81 9.27
C ILE A 45 -19.75 9.67 9.05
N ASP A 46 -18.62 9.11 9.36
CA ASP A 46 -17.32 9.68 9.04
C ASP A 46 -16.83 9.12 7.69
N THR A 47 -16.69 9.97 6.69
CA THR A 47 -16.16 9.57 5.37
C THR A 47 -14.65 9.30 5.39
N THR A 48 -13.96 9.52 6.51
CA THR A 48 -12.57 9.08 6.71
C THR A 48 -12.50 7.58 6.93
N VAL A 49 -13.61 6.99 7.35
CA VAL A 49 -13.78 5.61 7.76
C VAL A 49 -14.50 4.85 6.65
N VAL A 50 -14.02 3.66 6.35
CA VAL A 50 -14.57 2.76 5.33
C VAL A 50 -15.38 1.64 5.99
N ILE A 51 -14.89 1.10 7.10
CA ILE A 51 -15.55 0.09 7.94
C ILE A 51 -15.85 0.69 9.32
N GLY A 52 -14.85 1.21 10.01
CA GLY A 52 -14.95 1.74 11.36
C GLY A 52 -14.20 0.90 12.39
N GLU A 53 -14.86 0.48 13.42
CA GLU A 53 -14.30 -0.43 14.42
C GLU A 53 -14.28 -1.88 13.91
N ALA A 54 -13.51 -2.75 14.56
CA ALA A 54 -13.42 -4.14 14.16
C ALA A 54 -14.77 -4.89 14.20
N ASP A 55 -15.65 -4.52 15.10
CA ASP A 55 -16.96 -5.11 15.24
C ASP A 55 -17.97 -4.64 14.17
N ASP A 56 -17.75 -3.46 13.56
CA ASP A 56 -18.59 -2.93 12.48
C ASP A 56 -18.52 -3.79 11.20
N ILE A 57 -17.54 -4.70 11.10
CA ILE A 57 -17.45 -5.68 10.02
C ILE A 57 -18.70 -6.56 9.92
N LEU A 58 -19.45 -6.73 11.01
CA LEU A 58 -20.67 -7.52 11.02
C LEU A 58 -21.75 -6.92 10.13
N ASP A 59 -21.81 -5.60 10.06
CA ASP A 59 -22.79 -4.84 9.28
C ASP A 59 -22.37 -4.73 7.79
N VAL A 60 -21.11 -5.05 7.47
CA VAL A 60 -20.60 -4.96 6.09
C VAL A 60 -21.20 -6.08 5.24
N PRO A 61 -21.94 -5.77 4.14
CA PRO A 61 -22.59 -6.77 3.30
C PRO A 61 -21.65 -7.47 2.31
N GLY A 62 -20.39 -7.65 2.69
CA GLY A 62 -19.31 -8.25 1.91
C GLY A 62 -18.11 -8.55 2.78
N SER A 63 -17.01 -8.98 2.17
CA SER A 63 -15.77 -9.27 2.88
C SER A 63 -15.00 -8.00 3.22
N GLY A 64 -14.40 -7.98 4.39
CA GLY A 64 -13.53 -6.88 4.83
C GLY A 64 -12.69 -7.26 6.03
N ALA A 65 -11.78 -6.38 6.41
CA ALA A 65 -10.98 -6.51 7.62
C ALA A 65 -10.54 -5.14 8.13
N VAL A 66 -10.39 -5.01 9.43
CA VAL A 66 -9.79 -3.87 10.09
C VAL A 66 -8.56 -4.35 10.86
N LEU A 67 -7.39 -3.81 10.55
CA LEU A 67 -6.19 -3.94 11.38
C LEU A 67 -6.13 -2.75 12.31
N THR A 68 -6.28 -3.00 13.60
CA THR A 68 -6.31 -1.97 14.65
C THR A 68 -4.92 -1.45 14.99
N SER A 69 -4.85 -0.34 15.71
CA SER A 69 -3.59 0.19 16.27
C SER A 69 -2.85 -0.85 17.15
N GLU A 70 -3.58 -1.69 17.87
CA GLU A 70 -3.02 -2.77 18.68
C GLU A 70 -2.37 -3.85 17.80
N ASP A 71 -3.05 -4.27 16.71
CA ASP A 71 -2.50 -5.23 15.75
C ASP A 71 -1.21 -4.74 15.10
N LEU A 72 -1.16 -3.46 14.77
CA LEU A 72 0.03 -2.81 14.19
C LEU A 72 1.16 -2.68 15.22
N ALA A 73 0.82 -2.46 16.48
CA ALA A 73 1.80 -2.27 17.56
C ALA A 73 2.47 -3.57 18.03
N ARG A 74 1.78 -4.72 17.98
CA ARG A 74 2.28 -6.01 18.53
C ARG A 74 3.64 -6.43 17.99
N GLN A 75 3.86 -6.34 16.68
CA GLN A 75 5.13 -6.66 16.02
C GLN A 75 5.92 -5.43 15.58
N ALA A 76 5.42 -4.22 15.84
CA ALA A 76 5.99 -2.96 15.38
C ALA A 76 6.31 -2.95 13.86
N TYR A 77 5.42 -3.54 13.05
CA TYR A 77 5.56 -3.50 11.59
C TYR A 77 5.45 -2.08 11.07
N ASP A 78 6.29 -1.76 10.12
CA ASP A 78 6.29 -0.47 9.42
C ASP A 78 6.12 -0.64 7.89
N ASP A 79 6.20 -1.87 7.45
CA ASP A 79 5.97 -2.30 6.08
C ASP A 79 4.52 -2.78 5.93
N ALA A 80 3.77 -2.14 5.02
CA ALA A 80 2.41 -2.54 4.67
C ALA A 80 2.33 -4.01 4.24
N ASN A 81 3.37 -4.51 3.56
CA ASN A 81 3.42 -5.91 3.14
C ASN A 81 3.42 -6.89 4.33
N GLN A 82 4.02 -6.52 5.46
CA GLN A 82 4.06 -7.37 6.64
C GLN A 82 2.71 -7.37 7.37
N ALA A 83 2.09 -6.21 7.55
CA ALA A 83 0.81 -6.09 8.25
C ALA A 83 -0.34 -6.72 7.47
N LEU A 84 -0.40 -6.48 6.16
CA LEU A 84 -1.49 -6.97 5.30
C LEU A 84 -1.51 -8.50 5.13
N ARG A 85 -0.43 -9.23 5.48
CA ARG A 85 -0.43 -10.70 5.55
C ARG A 85 -1.44 -11.27 6.55
N LYS A 86 -1.91 -10.45 7.51
CA LYS A 86 -2.95 -10.85 8.47
C LYS A 86 -4.35 -10.83 7.88
N VAL A 87 -4.55 -10.24 6.71
CA VAL A 87 -5.86 -10.11 6.07
C VAL A 87 -6.04 -11.21 5.04
N PRO A 88 -7.01 -12.13 5.21
CA PRO A 88 -7.31 -13.15 4.21
C PRO A 88 -7.67 -12.51 2.87
N GLY A 89 -7.31 -13.15 1.75
CA GLY A 89 -7.56 -12.65 0.41
C GLY A 89 -6.60 -11.57 -0.08
N VAL A 90 -5.69 -11.07 0.79
CA VAL A 90 -4.68 -10.07 0.42
C VAL A 90 -3.33 -10.76 0.18
N TYR A 91 -2.79 -10.55 -1.02
CA TYR A 91 -1.46 -11.00 -1.40
C TYR A 91 -0.54 -9.81 -1.56
N VAL A 92 0.67 -9.96 -1.08
CA VAL A 92 1.70 -8.92 -1.18
C VAL A 92 2.96 -9.52 -1.79
N ARG A 93 3.48 -8.85 -2.80
CA ARG A 93 4.75 -9.18 -3.42
C ARG A 93 5.80 -8.16 -2.98
N PRO A 94 6.65 -8.48 -2.00
CA PRO A 94 7.73 -7.60 -1.59
C PRO A 94 8.70 -7.34 -2.75
N GLU A 95 9.35 -6.20 -2.76
CA GLU A 95 10.32 -5.83 -3.82
C GLU A 95 11.61 -5.28 -3.25
N ASP A 96 11.53 -4.31 -2.35
CA ASP A 96 12.68 -3.62 -1.76
C ASP A 96 13.10 -4.20 -0.40
N GLY A 97 12.20 -4.86 0.30
CA GLY A 97 12.39 -5.43 1.64
C GLY A 97 12.06 -4.47 2.79
N TYR A 98 11.61 -3.25 2.48
CA TYR A 98 11.20 -2.23 3.44
C TYR A 98 9.78 -1.70 3.22
N GLY A 99 9.09 -2.18 2.17
CA GLY A 99 7.71 -1.82 1.85
C GLY A 99 7.54 -0.45 1.19
N PHE A 100 8.58 0.08 0.54
CA PHE A 100 8.48 1.39 -0.13
C PHE A 100 7.62 1.35 -1.38
N PHE A 101 7.61 0.20 -2.07
CA PHE A 101 6.93 0.02 -3.35
C PHE A 101 6.01 -1.19 -3.28
N PRO A 102 4.82 -1.05 -2.67
CA PRO A 102 3.90 -2.16 -2.48
C PRO A 102 3.35 -2.67 -3.80
N ASN A 103 3.30 -3.99 -3.90
CA ASN A 103 2.63 -4.71 -4.96
C ASN A 103 1.56 -5.58 -4.30
N ILE A 104 0.35 -5.03 -4.19
CA ILE A 104 -0.77 -5.63 -3.46
C ILE A 104 -1.81 -6.13 -4.48
N SER A 105 -2.27 -7.35 -4.27
CA SER A 105 -3.41 -7.96 -4.94
C SER A 105 -4.45 -8.37 -3.92
N LEU A 106 -5.71 -8.28 -4.29
CA LEU A 106 -6.82 -8.85 -3.57
C LEU A 106 -7.48 -9.89 -4.49
N ARG A 107 -7.66 -11.13 -3.98
CA ARG A 107 -8.35 -12.23 -4.67
C ARG A 107 -7.84 -12.54 -6.08
N GLY A 108 -6.52 -12.43 -6.32
CA GLY A 108 -5.92 -12.93 -7.55
C GLY A 108 -5.85 -11.96 -8.73
N VAL A 109 -6.09 -10.66 -8.50
CA VAL A 109 -5.82 -9.61 -9.50
C VAL A 109 -4.30 -9.37 -9.63
N ASP A 110 -3.85 -8.80 -10.77
CA ASP A 110 -2.42 -8.45 -10.96
C ASP A 110 -1.87 -7.58 -9.83
N THR A 111 -0.72 -7.99 -9.26
CA THR A 111 -0.07 -7.31 -8.13
C THR A 111 0.66 -6.02 -8.50
N THR A 112 0.93 -5.76 -9.76
CA THR A 112 1.89 -4.74 -10.24
C THR A 112 1.60 -3.34 -9.69
N ARG A 113 2.45 -2.89 -8.74
CA ARG A 113 2.38 -1.58 -8.08
C ARG A 113 1.00 -1.25 -7.51
N SER A 114 0.25 -2.25 -7.07
CA SER A 114 -1.11 -2.09 -6.52
C SER A 114 -2.07 -1.33 -7.43
N ALA A 115 -1.82 -1.32 -8.75
CA ALA A 115 -2.55 -0.49 -9.71
C ALA A 115 -4.03 -0.89 -9.90
N LYS A 116 -4.44 -2.03 -9.34
CA LYS A 116 -5.82 -2.57 -9.40
C LYS A 116 -6.61 -2.35 -8.10
N VAL A 117 -5.98 -1.70 -7.12
CA VAL A 117 -6.55 -1.46 -5.80
C VAL A 117 -6.77 0.03 -5.59
N THR A 118 -7.95 0.41 -5.13
CA THR A 118 -8.20 1.79 -4.69
C THR A 118 -7.53 2.02 -3.34
N LEU A 119 -6.42 2.77 -3.35
CA LEU A 119 -5.67 3.11 -2.15
C LEU A 119 -6.05 4.51 -1.66
N MET A 120 -6.36 4.63 -0.38
CA MET A 120 -6.76 5.90 0.26
C MET A 120 -6.00 6.12 1.58
N GLU A 121 -5.88 7.38 1.98
CA GLU A 121 -5.51 7.81 3.33
C GLU A 121 -6.60 8.78 3.82
N ASP A 122 -7.28 8.42 4.91
CA ASP A 122 -8.44 9.16 5.43
C ASP A 122 -9.52 9.41 4.35
N GLY A 123 -9.83 8.41 3.53
CA GLY A 123 -10.83 8.48 2.45
C GLY A 123 -10.39 9.25 1.19
N VAL A 124 -9.18 9.80 1.14
CA VAL A 124 -8.63 10.52 -0.02
C VAL A 124 -7.66 9.63 -0.79
N LEU A 125 -7.79 9.59 -2.13
CA LEU A 125 -6.92 8.79 -3.00
C LEU A 125 -5.45 9.14 -2.81
N THR A 126 -4.61 8.12 -2.57
CA THR A 126 -3.16 8.28 -2.30
C THR A 126 -2.27 7.97 -3.49
N ALA A 127 -2.75 7.20 -4.48
CA ALA A 127 -1.99 7.00 -5.71
C ALA A 127 -1.71 8.37 -6.36
N PRO A 128 -0.45 8.67 -6.73
CA PRO A 128 -0.07 10.02 -7.18
C PRO A 128 -0.88 10.57 -8.36
N ALA A 129 -1.37 9.67 -9.24
CA ALA A 129 -2.32 9.97 -10.32
C ALA A 129 -3.17 8.72 -10.55
N ALA A 130 -4.26 8.59 -9.80
CA ALA A 130 -5.07 7.38 -9.73
C ALA A 130 -5.68 6.96 -11.08
N TYR A 131 -5.97 7.92 -11.97
CA TYR A 131 -6.53 7.65 -13.31
C TYR A 131 -5.47 7.65 -14.41
N SER A 132 -4.51 8.56 -14.36
CA SER A 132 -3.51 8.71 -15.43
C SER A 132 -2.31 7.79 -15.28
N ALA A 133 -1.96 7.39 -14.03
CA ALA A 133 -0.83 6.50 -13.72
C ALA A 133 -1.02 5.87 -12.32
N PRO A 134 -1.85 4.82 -12.19
CA PRO A 134 -2.34 4.30 -10.89
C PRO A 134 -1.27 3.65 -10.00
N SER A 135 -0.06 3.43 -10.51
CA SER A 135 1.02 2.79 -9.75
C SER A 135 1.30 3.48 -8.40
N ALA A 136 1.29 2.72 -7.32
CA ALA A 136 1.53 3.18 -5.96
C ALA A 136 3.03 3.45 -5.72
N TYR A 137 3.50 4.63 -6.12
CA TYR A 137 4.85 5.13 -5.79
C TYR A 137 4.93 5.88 -4.47
N TYR A 138 3.81 6.04 -3.80
CA TYR A 138 3.70 6.49 -2.43
C TYR A 138 2.82 5.49 -1.67
N THR A 139 3.24 5.19 -0.44
CA THR A 139 2.47 4.38 0.52
C THR A 139 2.58 5.05 1.88
N PRO A 140 1.47 5.24 2.59
CA PRO A 140 1.49 5.70 3.97
C PRO A 140 2.37 4.80 4.82
N THR A 141 3.15 5.40 5.73
CA THR A 141 4.01 4.64 6.65
C THR A 141 3.17 4.10 7.80
N LEU A 142 3.17 2.77 7.99
CA LEU A 142 2.30 2.14 8.98
C LEU A 142 2.57 2.59 10.41
N GLY A 143 3.81 2.90 10.74
CA GLY A 143 4.19 3.33 12.08
C GLY A 143 3.48 4.60 12.57
N ARG A 144 2.78 5.33 11.68
CA ARG A 144 1.95 6.51 11.99
C ARG A 144 0.46 6.31 11.67
N MET A 145 0.01 5.10 11.33
CA MET A 145 -1.40 4.80 11.09
C MET A 145 -2.08 4.31 12.37
N SER A 146 -3.31 4.76 12.58
CA SER A 146 -4.16 4.28 13.67
C SER A 146 -4.89 2.98 13.30
N ALA A 147 -5.22 2.79 12.01
CA ALA A 147 -5.84 1.57 11.50
C ALA A 147 -5.58 1.39 10.00
N ILE A 148 -5.84 0.17 9.51
CA ILE A 148 -5.94 -0.14 8.08
C ILE A 148 -7.26 -0.85 7.86
N GLU A 149 -8.06 -0.35 6.93
CA GLU A 149 -9.34 -0.93 6.54
C GLU A 149 -9.22 -1.53 5.15
N VAL A 150 -9.70 -2.75 4.96
CA VAL A 150 -9.69 -3.46 3.68
C VAL A 150 -11.11 -3.88 3.33
N LEU A 151 -11.60 -3.49 2.15
CA LEU A 151 -12.90 -3.94 1.62
C LEU A 151 -12.71 -4.72 0.33
N MET A 152 -13.47 -5.79 0.21
CA MET A 152 -13.54 -6.65 -0.97
C MET A 152 -15.01 -6.96 -1.31
N GLY A 153 -15.28 -7.34 -2.57
CA GLY A 153 -16.61 -7.80 -2.96
C GLY A 153 -17.68 -6.71 -3.02
N SER A 154 -18.89 -7.04 -2.57
CA SER A 154 -20.09 -6.20 -2.77
C SER A 154 -20.10 -4.87 -2.01
N SER A 155 -19.32 -4.73 -0.96
CA SER A 155 -19.25 -3.53 -0.12
C SER A 155 -18.41 -2.38 -0.70
N GLN A 156 -17.76 -2.57 -1.86
CA GLN A 156 -16.84 -1.55 -2.42
C GLN A 156 -17.47 -0.67 -3.52
N THR A 157 -18.77 -0.78 -3.83
CA THR A 157 -19.42 -0.14 -4.98
C THR A 157 -19.27 1.39 -5.02
N ARG A 158 -19.24 2.05 -3.86
CA ARG A 158 -19.07 3.53 -3.78
C ARG A 158 -17.64 4.01 -4.07
N TYR A 159 -16.64 3.12 -4.11
CA TYR A 159 -15.24 3.48 -4.29
C TYR A 159 -14.78 3.35 -5.75
N GLY A 160 -13.64 3.91 -6.09
CA GLY A 160 -13.02 3.89 -7.43
C GLY A 160 -11.82 4.84 -7.50
N PRO A 161 -11.01 4.76 -8.58
CA PRO A 161 -11.32 4.24 -9.94
C PRO A 161 -10.93 2.78 -10.20
N HIS A 162 -10.27 2.08 -9.31
CA HIS A 162 -9.78 0.72 -9.52
C HIS A 162 -10.40 -0.20 -8.47
N THR A 163 -11.46 -0.89 -8.82
CA THR A 163 -12.25 -1.74 -7.93
C THR A 163 -12.28 -3.21 -8.32
N THR A 164 -11.50 -3.61 -9.34
CA THR A 164 -11.34 -5.03 -9.66
C THR A 164 -10.56 -5.77 -8.56
N GLY A 165 -9.69 -5.06 -7.84
CA GLY A 165 -8.90 -5.61 -6.74
C GLY A 165 -9.41 -5.27 -5.33
N GLY A 166 -10.33 -4.31 -5.17
CA GLY A 166 -10.79 -3.89 -3.84
C GLY A 166 -10.28 -2.52 -3.38
N VAL A 167 -10.45 -2.23 -2.09
CA VAL A 167 -10.17 -0.93 -1.47
C VAL A 167 -9.33 -1.12 -0.22
N ILE A 168 -8.31 -0.30 -0.05
CA ILE A 168 -7.52 -0.19 1.20
C ILE A 168 -7.51 1.26 1.63
N ASN A 169 -7.95 1.53 2.87
CA ASN A 169 -7.92 2.84 3.49
C ASN A 169 -7.00 2.84 4.70
N TYR A 170 -6.02 3.71 4.71
CA TYR A 170 -5.11 3.94 5.83
C TYR A 170 -5.65 5.09 6.68
N ARG A 171 -5.93 4.83 7.94
CA ARG A 171 -6.37 5.88 8.89
C ARG A 171 -5.16 6.47 9.58
N SER A 172 -4.96 7.78 9.43
CA SER A 172 -3.87 8.49 10.12
C SER A 172 -4.28 8.89 11.54
N THR A 173 -3.32 9.22 12.38
CA THR A 173 -3.53 9.63 13.77
C THR A 173 -4.67 10.67 13.88
N GLU A 174 -5.61 10.43 14.77
CA GLU A 174 -6.76 11.30 15.03
C GLU A 174 -6.38 12.43 15.98
N ILE A 175 -7.14 13.54 15.94
CA ILE A 175 -6.98 14.64 16.91
C ILE A 175 -7.48 14.15 18.26
N PRO A 176 -6.67 14.16 19.32
CA PRO A 176 -7.09 13.71 20.64
C PRO A 176 -8.20 14.58 21.24
N GLU A 177 -9.14 13.96 21.93
CA GLU A 177 -10.23 14.62 22.65
C GLU A 177 -9.75 15.42 23.87
N SER A 178 -8.61 15.01 24.44
CA SER A 178 -7.94 15.65 25.57
C SER A 178 -6.45 15.70 25.36
N GLY A 179 -5.73 16.55 26.07
CA GLY A 179 -4.30 16.74 25.93
C GLY A 179 -3.52 15.43 25.95
N ARG A 180 -2.85 15.10 24.85
CA ARG A 180 -2.04 13.89 24.68
C ARG A 180 -0.73 14.21 24.01
N ALA A 181 0.36 13.66 24.55
CA ALA A 181 1.68 13.67 23.93
C ALA A 181 2.22 12.24 23.87
N TYR A 182 2.64 11.83 22.67
CA TYR A 182 3.11 10.48 22.38
C TYR A 182 4.45 10.52 21.70
N ILE A 183 5.34 9.60 22.08
CA ILE A 183 6.58 9.34 21.37
C ILE A 183 6.89 7.84 21.41
N LYS A 184 7.16 7.26 20.23
CA LYS A 184 7.66 5.90 20.07
C LYS A 184 8.96 5.96 19.30
N THR A 185 10.02 5.35 19.85
CA THR A 185 11.31 5.26 19.19
C THR A 185 11.78 3.81 19.14
N LEU A 186 12.46 3.45 18.04
CA LEU A 186 13.01 2.13 17.81
C LEU A 186 14.39 2.25 17.21
N TYR A 187 15.30 1.38 17.64
CA TYR A 187 16.60 1.14 17.04
C TYR A 187 16.75 -0.34 16.70
N GLY A 188 17.16 -0.65 15.47
CA GLY A 188 17.23 -2.02 14.97
C GLY A 188 18.48 -2.33 14.15
N SER A 189 18.52 -3.55 13.61
CA SER A 189 19.56 -4.03 12.68
C SER A 189 19.77 -3.04 11.53
N ASN A 190 20.94 -3.04 10.92
CA ASN A 190 21.30 -2.15 9.82
C ASN A 190 21.19 -0.65 10.17
N ASN A 191 21.48 -0.31 11.44
CA ASN A 191 21.38 1.05 11.96
C ASN A 191 19.98 1.68 11.72
N GLU A 192 18.94 0.87 11.68
CA GLU A 192 17.59 1.39 11.46
C GLU A 192 17.10 2.15 12.69
N GLN A 193 16.63 3.36 12.45
CA GLN A 193 16.07 4.26 13.45
C GLN A 193 14.67 4.66 13.02
N ARG A 194 13.71 4.55 13.93
CA ARG A 194 12.32 5.01 13.74
C ARG A 194 11.94 5.88 14.92
N THR A 195 11.27 6.99 14.63
CA THR A 195 10.68 7.86 15.65
C THR A 195 9.32 8.33 15.15
N HIS A 196 8.27 8.01 15.89
CA HIS A 196 6.94 8.56 15.76
C HIS A 196 6.64 9.42 16.95
N ALA A 197 6.26 10.66 16.75
CA ALA A 197 5.87 11.57 17.84
C ALA A 197 4.69 12.41 17.43
N TYR A 198 3.75 12.60 18.34
CA TYR A 198 2.68 13.58 18.15
C TYR A 198 2.26 14.22 19.47
N ALA A 199 1.66 15.39 19.35
CA ALA A 199 0.96 16.05 20.45
C ALA A 199 -0.32 16.70 19.91
N GLY A 200 -1.39 16.61 20.67
CA GLY A 200 -2.67 17.17 20.29
C GLY A 200 -3.58 17.39 21.48
N ASP A 201 -4.62 18.17 21.25
CA ASP A 201 -5.65 18.47 22.25
C ASP A 201 -6.90 19.03 21.56
N THR A 202 -8.02 18.99 22.25
CA THR A 202 -9.27 19.61 21.82
C THR A 202 -9.77 20.57 22.91
N PHE A 203 -9.98 21.82 22.53
CA PHE A 203 -10.28 22.93 23.46
C PHE A 203 -11.67 23.48 23.22
N GLU A 204 -12.41 23.73 24.31
CA GLU A 204 -13.61 24.53 24.27
C GLU A 204 -13.26 26.04 24.23
N THR A 205 -13.81 26.76 23.25
CA THR A 205 -13.62 28.20 23.07
C THR A 205 -14.97 28.94 22.95
N GLU A 206 -14.94 30.27 22.96
CA GLU A 206 -16.14 31.06 22.66
C GLU A 206 -16.69 30.79 21.25
N ALA A 207 -15.81 30.54 20.28
CA ALA A 207 -16.14 30.29 18.89
C ALA A 207 -16.54 28.84 18.60
N GLY A 208 -16.50 27.96 19.59
CA GLY A 208 -16.75 26.54 19.46
C GLY A 208 -15.57 25.68 19.89
N ARG A 209 -15.64 24.41 19.58
CA ARG A 209 -14.64 23.40 19.92
C ARG A 209 -13.54 23.38 18.86
N VAL A 210 -12.29 23.47 19.25
CA VAL A 210 -11.12 23.53 18.36
C VAL A 210 -10.15 22.41 18.71
N GLY A 211 -9.86 21.56 17.76
CA GLY A 211 -8.88 20.49 17.91
C GLY A 211 -7.59 20.75 17.12
N VAL A 212 -6.45 20.34 17.65
CA VAL A 212 -5.14 20.48 17.03
C VAL A 212 -4.33 19.21 17.23
N LEU A 213 -3.70 18.72 16.18
CA LEU A 213 -2.72 17.63 16.21
C LEU A 213 -1.48 18.03 15.40
N LEU A 214 -0.31 17.94 16.02
CA LEU A 214 0.97 18.00 15.33
C LEU A 214 1.67 16.64 15.44
N GLU A 215 2.05 16.07 14.31
CA GLU A 215 2.69 14.76 14.21
C GLU A 215 3.97 14.82 13.39
N GLY A 216 4.94 13.97 13.72
CA GLY A 216 6.14 13.74 12.93
C GLY A 216 6.55 12.28 12.96
N TYR A 217 6.91 11.76 11.79
CA TYR A 217 7.49 10.44 11.64
C TYR A 217 8.84 10.51 10.94
N LEU A 218 9.85 9.86 11.52
CA LEU A 218 11.21 9.78 10.99
C LEU A 218 11.64 8.32 10.91
N ARG A 219 12.19 7.90 9.76
CA ARG A 219 12.74 6.57 9.57
C ARG A 219 14.01 6.64 8.72
N SER A 220 15.06 5.95 9.15
CA SER A 220 16.30 5.81 8.38
C SER A 220 16.98 4.49 8.66
N SER A 221 17.78 4.00 7.71
CA SER A 221 18.57 2.78 7.83
C SER A 221 19.77 2.84 6.87
N ASP A 222 20.84 2.10 7.16
CA ASP A 222 21.94 1.87 6.21
C ASP A 222 21.56 0.80 5.15
N GLY A 223 20.43 0.10 5.32
CA GLY A 223 19.97 -0.97 4.43
C GLY A 223 20.66 -2.31 4.69
N PHE A 224 20.00 -3.39 4.31
CA PHE A 224 20.52 -4.75 4.54
C PHE A 224 21.28 -5.33 3.34
N LYS A 225 21.26 -4.67 2.19
CA LYS A 225 22.00 -5.06 0.98
C LYS A 225 23.29 -4.24 0.88
N HIS A 226 24.31 -4.81 0.23
CA HIS A 226 25.57 -4.12 0.00
C HIS A 226 25.90 -4.09 -1.50
N ILE A 227 26.38 -2.92 -1.97
CA ILE A 227 26.77 -2.71 -3.35
C ILE A 227 28.25 -3.10 -3.52
N ASP A 228 28.58 -3.89 -4.54
CA ASP A 228 29.98 -4.24 -4.87
C ASP A 228 30.82 -2.99 -5.06
N THR A 229 32.07 -3.06 -4.61
CA THR A 229 33.03 -1.96 -4.74
C THR A 229 33.76 -2.03 -6.08
N THR A 230 34.21 -0.86 -6.56
CA THR A 230 35.12 -0.72 -7.73
C THR A 230 36.35 0.11 -7.37
N ALA A 231 37.23 0.34 -8.33
CA ALA A 231 38.47 1.10 -8.09
C ALA A 231 38.18 2.53 -7.60
N ASP A 232 37.08 3.15 -8.06
CA ASP A 232 36.67 4.52 -7.72
C ASP A 232 35.48 4.59 -6.75
N PHE A 233 34.86 3.45 -6.40
CA PHE A 233 33.71 3.33 -5.49
C PHE A 233 34.03 2.34 -4.38
N ARG A 234 34.60 2.82 -3.27
CA ARG A 234 35.09 2.01 -2.14
C ARG A 234 34.39 2.31 -0.82
N ASN A 235 33.62 3.40 -0.75
CA ASN A 235 32.94 3.85 0.45
C ASN A 235 31.50 4.24 0.11
N GLY A 236 30.57 4.07 1.04
CA GLY A 236 29.15 4.40 0.85
C GLY A 236 28.42 3.38 -0.03
N ASN A 237 28.81 2.13 0.11
CA ASN A 237 28.23 0.97 -0.59
C ASN A 237 26.97 0.42 0.09
N ASP A 238 26.32 1.23 0.91
CA ASP A 238 25.05 0.89 1.55
C ASP A 238 23.85 1.07 0.61
N THR A 239 22.77 0.38 0.93
CA THR A 239 21.46 0.52 0.28
C THR A 239 20.48 1.27 1.17
N GLY A 240 20.99 2.24 1.93
CA GLY A 240 20.26 2.97 2.94
C GLY A 240 19.19 3.90 2.41
N PHE A 241 18.37 4.36 3.34
CA PHE A 241 17.26 5.27 3.08
C PHE A 241 17.02 6.25 4.23
N SER A 242 16.28 7.31 3.92
CA SER A 242 15.69 8.22 4.90
C SER A 242 14.29 8.65 4.49
N LYS A 243 13.38 8.75 5.46
CA LYS A 243 12.00 9.19 5.28
C LYS A 243 11.60 10.12 6.41
N THR A 244 11.00 11.27 6.08
CA THR A 244 10.52 12.26 7.04
C THR A 244 9.09 12.64 6.67
N GLU A 245 8.17 12.56 7.65
CA GLU A 245 6.74 12.77 7.42
C GLU A 245 6.11 13.64 8.53
N PRO A 246 6.18 14.98 8.44
CA PRO A 246 5.41 15.87 9.30
C PRO A 246 3.94 15.92 8.87
N MET A 247 3.03 16.05 9.82
CA MET A 247 1.59 16.24 9.62
C MET A 247 1.01 17.22 10.62
N LEU A 248 0.04 18.03 10.18
CA LEU A 248 -0.82 18.87 11.00
C LEU A 248 -2.27 18.53 10.69
N LYS A 249 -3.08 18.30 11.72
CA LYS A 249 -4.54 18.31 11.64
C LYS A 249 -5.10 19.42 12.52
N LEU A 250 -6.12 20.10 12.03
CA LEU A 250 -6.91 21.10 12.75
C LEU A 250 -8.38 20.76 12.58
N SER A 251 -9.16 20.85 13.65
CA SER A 251 -10.61 20.78 13.58
C SER A 251 -11.26 21.99 14.22
N TRP A 252 -12.44 22.34 13.75
CA TRP A 252 -13.27 23.38 14.33
C TRP A 252 -14.74 23.02 14.23
N GLU A 253 -15.39 22.97 15.40
CA GLU A 253 -16.84 22.76 15.54
C GLU A 253 -17.43 24.07 16.08
N PRO A 254 -18.00 24.94 15.21
CA PRO A 254 -18.63 26.18 15.63
C PRO A 254 -19.88 25.92 16.48
N LYS A 255 -20.18 26.81 17.40
CA LYS A 255 -21.42 26.75 18.19
C LYS A 255 -22.60 27.18 17.33
N THR A 256 -23.22 26.22 16.68
CA THR A 256 -24.37 26.40 15.79
C THR A 256 -25.53 25.51 16.23
N ASP A 257 -26.76 25.84 15.81
CA ASP A 257 -27.94 25.03 16.15
C ASP A 257 -27.90 23.61 15.59
N ARG A 258 -27.12 23.42 14.53
CA ARG A 258 -26.90 22.13 13.89
C ARG A 258 -25.43 21.79 13.92
N TYR A 259 -25.13 20.50 13.96
CA TYR A 259 -23.75 20.04 13.94
C TYR A 259 -23.04 20.53 12.68
N SER A 260 -21.86 21.11 12.89
CA SER A 260 -20.97 21.53 11.82
C SER A 260 -19.54 21.34 12.30
N ARG A 261 -18.71 20.62 11.52
CA ARG A 261 -17.28 20.43 11.83
C ARG A 261 -16.46 20.62 10.58
N PHE A 262 -15.44 21.42 10.68
CA PHE A 262 -14.39 21.53 9.65
C PHE A 262 -13.16 20.78 10.12
N GLU A 263 -12.50 20.08 9.20
CA GLU A 263 -11.23 19.41 9.45
C GLU A 263 -10.25 19.73 8.31
N LEU A 264 -9.07 20.22 8.66
CA LEU A 264 -7.95 20.48 7.75
C LEU A 264 -6.83 19.52 8.08
N LYS A 265 -6.31 18.82 7.06
CA LYS A 265 -5.07 18.04 7.13
C LYS A 265 -4.03 18.60 6.19
N LEU A 266 -2.80 18.73 6.67
CA LEU A 266 -1.62 19.07 5.89
C LEU A 266 -0.54 18.04 6.21
N GLY A 267 -0.11 17.29 5.22
CA GLY A 267 0.94 16.27 5.35
C GLY A 267 2.03 16.47 4.30
N TYR A 268 3.25 16.14 4.66
CA TYR A 268 4.40 16.15 3.75
C TYR A 268 5.24 14.90 3.94
N THR A 269 5.87 14.43 2.89
CA THR A 269 6.86 13.34 2.94
C THR A 269 8.07 13.73 2.11
N ASP A 270 9.28 13.63 2.69
CA ASP A 270 10.57 13.61 1.98
C ASP A 270 11.11 12.19 2.10
N PHE A 271 11.44 11.56 0.97
CA PHE A 271 11.92 10.20 0.93
C PHE A 271 13.09 10.06 -0.03
N ARG A 272 14.16 9.42 0.44
CA ARG A 272 15.34 9.05 -0.33
C ARG A 272 15.75 7.63 -0.03
N ALA A 273 16.03 6.84 -1.07
CA ALA A 273 16.50 5.47 -0.91
C ALA A 273 17.48 5.10 -2.01
N ASN A 274 18.58 4.44 -1.65
CA ASN A 274 19.56 3.89 -2.61
C ASN A 274 19.01 2.57 -3.18
N GLU A 275 17.81 2.63 -3.78
CA GLU A 275 17.11 1.52 -4.38
C GLU A 275 16.99 1.65 -5.89
N GLY A 276 17.09 0.49 -6.57
CA GLY A 276 16.99 0.36 -8.02
C GLY A 276 16.24 -0.90 -8.44
N TYR A 277 16.26 -1.18 -9.73
CA TYR A 277 15.53 -2.29 -10.31
C TYR A 277 16.36 -3.57 -10.45
N THR A 278 17.68 -3.49 -10.32
CA THR A 278 18.59 -4.61 -10.57
C THR A 278 18.59 -5.60 -9.41
N GLY A 279 18.19 -6.83 -9.69
CA GLY A 279 18.38 -8.00 -8.85
C GLY A 279 19.66 -8.77 -9.19
N LEU A 280 19.69 -10.06 -8.90
CA LEU A 280 20.86 -10.92 -9.08
C LEU A 280 20.61 -12.01 -10.14
N THR A 281 21.71 -12.59 -10.67
CA THR A 281 21.66 -13.89 -11.35
C THR A 281 21.35 -14.98 -10.32
N GLU A 282 20.88 -16.15 -10.78
CA GLU A 282 20.64 -17.31 -9.89
C GLU A 282 21.90 -17.69 -9.09
N ALA A 283 23.05 -17.72 -9.77
CA ALA A 283 24.31 -18.12 -9.14
C ALA A 283 24.77 -17.12 -8.06
N ASP A 284 24.65 -15.81 -8.37
CA ASP A 284 25.06 -14.77 -7.41
C ASP A 284 24.05 -14.68 -6.24
N TYR A 285 22.75 -14.91 -6.51
CA TYR A 285 21.73 -14.98 -5.46
C TYR A 285 21.98 -16.18 -4.50
N ALA A 286 22.28 -17.35 -5.05
CA ALA A 286 22.59 -18.52 -4.24
C ALA A 286 23.90 -18.37 -3.44
N ALA A 287 24.84 -17.54 -3.89
CA ALA A 287 26.09 -17.26 -3.19
C ALA A 287 25.95 -16.18 -2.10
N ASP A 288 25.15 -15.14 -2.37
CA ASP A 288 24.92 -14.01 -1.48
C ASP A 288 23.66 -13.25 -1.90
N PRO A 289 22.50 -13.54 -1.28
CA PRO A 289 21.20 -12.95 -1.67
C PRO A 289 21.10 -11.46 -1.37
N TYR A 290 22.01 -10.89 -0.59
CA TYR A 290 22.02 -9.48 -0.15
C TYR A 290 23.00 -8.61 -0.92
N ARG A 291 23.74 -9.20 -1.85
CA ARG A 291 24.63 -8.50 -2.78
C ARG A 291 23.87 -7.59 -3.75
N ARG A 292 24.47 -6.49 -4.15
CA ARG A 292 24.07 -5.64 -5.27
C ARG A 292 25.29 -5.39 -6.18
N TYR A 293 25.10 -5.46 -7.49
CA TYR A 293 26.20 -5.21 -8.44
C TYR A 293 26.67 -3.76 -8.42
N ALA A 294 27.97 -3.55 -8.68
CA ALA A 294 28.59 -2.23 -8.77
C ALA A 294 27.89 -1.31 -9.81
N GLY A 295 27.30 -1.88 -10.86
CA GLY A 295 26.53 -1.13 -11.85
C GLY A 295 25.33 -0.37 -11.29
N SER A 296 24.80 -0.78 -10.14
CA SER A 296 23.68 -0.09 -9.47
C SER A 296 24.09 1.00 -8.46
N ARG A 297 25.39 1.36 -8.41
CA ARG A 297 25.90 2.36 -7.47
C ARG A 297 25.34 3.79 -7.64
N PHE A 298 24.70 4.05 -8.77
CA PHE A 298 24.04 5.33 -9.07
C PHE A 298 22.54 5.29 -8.83
N ASP A 299 21.98 4.11 -8.51
CA ASP A 299 20.55 3.96 -8.28
C ASP A 299 20.13 4.71 -7.02
N GLN A 300 19.19 5.62 -7.16
CA GLN A 300 18.63 6.38 -6.03
C GLN A 300 17.24 6.90 -6.35
N MET A 301 16.29 6.59 -5.51
CA MET A 301 14.95 7.18 -5.50
C MET A 301 14.96 8.43 -4.63
N ASN A 302 14.51 9.56 -5.18
CA ASN A 302 14.22 10.78 -4.44
C ASN A 302 12.77 11.16 -4.70
N SER A 303 11.99 11.39 -3.66
CA SER A 303 10.61 11.83 -3.82
C SER A 303 10.13 12.76 -2.71
N GLU A 304 9.20 13.63 -3.07
CA GLU A 304 8.52 14.56 -2.19
C GLU A 304 7.01 14.45 -2.42
N HIS A 305 6.22 14.38 -1.36
CA HIS A 305 4.77 14.31 -1.43
C HIS A 305 4.10 15.27 -0.47
N SER A 306 3.37 16.25 -0.99
CA SER A 306 2.50 17.12 -0.22
C SER A 306 1.06 16.63 -0.34
N ARG A 307 0.36 16.49 0.77
CA ARG A 307 -1.04 16.04 0.86
C ARG A 307 -1.83 17.04 1.67
N SER A 308 -3.01 17.38 1.19
CA SER A 308 -3.91 18.26 1.93
C SER A 308 -5.37 17.97 1.63
N TYR A 309 -6.21 18.09 2.64
CA TYR A 309 -7.63 18.18 2.46
C TYR A 309 -8.26 19.18 3.45
N LEU A 310 -9.40 19.73 3.04
CA LEU A 310 -10.36 20.40 3.91
C LEU A 310 -11.68 19.63 3.80
N ARG A 311 -12.18 19.17 4.93
CA ARG A 311 -13.43 18.43 5.04
C ARG A 311 -14.42 19.21 5.89
N HIS A 312 -15.68 19.22 5.48
CA HIS A 312 -16.78 19.82 6.19
C HIS A 312 -17.88 18.79 6.40
N PHE A 313 -18.21 18.51 7.64
CA PHE A 313 -19.38 17.77 8.07
C PHE A 313 -20.46 18.76 8.43
N TYR A 314 -21.66 18.54 7.90
CA TYR A 314 -22.80 19.41 8.13
C TYR A 314 -24.09 18.63 8.27
N GLU A 315 -24.75 18.76 9.40
CA GLU A 315 -26.08 18.21 9.68
C GLU A 315 -27.15 19.11 9.07
N ILE A 316 -27.85 18.64 8.04
CA ILE A 316 -28.99 19.33 7.44
C ILE A 316 -30.25 19.11 8.30
N SER A 317 -30.46 17.89 8.75
CA SER A 317 -31.51 17.46 9.68
C SER A 317 -30.98 16.34 10.57
N ASN A 318 -31.75 15.94 11.58
CA ASN A 318 -31.37 14.81 12.44
C ASN A 318 -31.10 13.52 11.64
N GLU A 319 -31.76 13.38 10.48
CA GLU A 319 -31.66 12.21 9.60
C GLU A 319 -30.69 12.43 8.44
N THR A 320 -30.12 13.66 8.24
CA THR A 320 -29.36 13.96 7.03
C THR A 320 -28.06 14.67 7.34
N MET A 321 -26.98 14.01 7.03
CA MET A 321 -25.60 14.53 7.08
C MET A 321 -25.05 14.76 5.67
N VAL A 322 -24.34 15.85 5.47
CA VAL A 322 -23.53 16.08 4.26
C VAL A 322 -22.06 16.19 4.64
N THR A 323 -21.23 15.39 4.00
CA THR A 323 -19.78 15.49 4.13
C THR A 323 -19.18 15.93 2.80
N THR A 324 -18.47 17.07 2.80
CA THR A 324 -17.78 17.58 1.62
C THR A 324 -16.29 17.65 1.87
N THR A 325 -15.50 17.01 1.02
CA THR A 325 -14.04 16.98 1.07
C THR A 325 -13.46 17.62 -0.17
N VAL A 326 -12.62 18.65 -0.01
CA VAL A 326 -11.79 19.23 -1.06
C VAL A 326 -10.34 18.83 -0.78
N TYR A 327 -9.64 18.30 -1.79
CA TYR A 327 -8.28 17.81 -1.60
C TYR A 327 -7.34 18.26 -2.73
N TYR A 328 -6.05 18.36 -2.37
CA TYR A 328 -4.96 18.65 -3.30
C TYR A 328 -3.70 17.93 -2.88
N ASN A 329 -3.13 17.14 -3.79
CA ASN A 329 -1.89 16.40 -3.60
C ASN A 329 -0.89 16.75 -4.70
N LYS A 330 0.38 16.84 -4.33
CA LYS A 330 1.49 17.03 -5.27
C LYS A 330 2.59 16.03 -4.93
N PHE A 331 2.93 15.20 -5.90
CA PHE A 331 4.02 14.23 -5.77
C PHE A 331 5.09 14.50 -6.83
N HIS A 332 6.34 14.56 -6.42
CA HIS A 332 7.50 14.61 -7.30
C HIS A 332 8.38 13.42 -7.02
N ARG A 333 8.91 12.79 -8.04
CA ARG A 333 9.99 11.81 -7.92
C ARG A 333 11.02 11.98 -9.00
N ASP A 334 12.29 11.79 -8.64
CA ASP A 334 13.38 11.55 -9.56
C ASP A 334 14.09 10.27 -9.17
N TRP A 335 13.85 9.21 -9.94
CA TRP A 335 14.44 7.90 -9.71
C TRP A 335 15.57 7.68 -10.69
N PHE A 336 16.78 7.89 -10.22
CA PHE A 336 18.01 7.49 -10.88
C PHE A 336 18.09 5.97 -10.83
N LYS A 337 18.07 5.31 -11.97
CA LYS A 337 18.16 3.86 -12.03
C LYS A 337 18.91 3.38 -13.24
N LEU A 338 19.70 2.35 -13.06
CA LEU A 338 20.29 1.62 -14.18
C LEU A 338 19.18 1.09 -15.10
N ASN A 339 19.30 1.38 -16.39
CA ASN A 339 18.30 1.04 -17.41
C ASN A 339 18.78 -0.08 -18.33
N ASP A 340 20.01 0.02 -18.81
CA ASP A 340 20.66 -0.94 -19.68
C ASP A 340 22.19 -0.91 -19.49
N VAL A 341 22.82 -1.97 -20.02
CA VAL A 341 24.28 -2.14 -20.03
C VAL A 341 24.75 -2.28 -21.47
N ARG A 342 25.90 -1.69 -21.77
CA ARG A 342 26.56 -1.81 -23.09
C ARG A 342 27.97 -2.31 -22.91
N ASP A 343 28.40 -3.22 -23.79
CA ASP A 343 29.77 -3.66 -23.83
C ASP A 343 30.72 -2.60 -24.41
N ASP A 344 31.99 -2.93 -24.57
CA ASP A 344 33.02 -2.02 -25.10
C ASP A 344 32.85 -1.74 -26.61
N THR A 345 32.04 -2.56 -27.33
CA THR A 345 31.65 -2.31 -28.73
C THR A 345 30.43 -1.40 -28.86
N GLY A 346 29.73 -1.16 -27.74
CA GLY A 346 28.48 -0.40 -27.70
C GLY A 346 27.22 -1.27 -27.88
N GLU A 347 27.36 -2.61 -27.95
CA GLU A 347 26.19 -3.51 -28.00
C GLU A 347 25.39 -3.38 -26.70
N LYS A 348 24.08 -3.13 -26.84
CA LYS A 348 23.17 -2.89 -25.71
C LYS A 348 22.44 -4.17 -25.34
N LYS A 349 22.32 -4.47 -24.03
CA LYS A 349 21.39 -5.44 -23.47
C LYS A 349 20.56 -4.88 -22.35
N SER A 350 19.30 -5.33 -22.25
CA SER A 350 18.47 -5.05 -21.09
C SER A 350 19.02 -5.73 -19.84
N LEU A 351 18.66 -5.24 -18.66
CA LEU A 351 19.11 -5.84 -17.39
C LEU A 351 18.66 -7.29 -17.28
N SER A 352 17.43 -7.60 -17.67
CA SER A 352 16.89 -8.96 -17.61
C SER A 352 17.65 -9.94 -18.48
N GLN A 353 17.97 -9.54 -19.72
CA GLN A 353 18.79 -10.33 -20.63
C GLN A 353 20.23 -10.49 -20.15
N THR A 354 20.80 -9.41 -19.57
CA THR A 354 22.15 -9.43 -18.98
C THR A 354 22.23 -10.43 -17.83
N LEU A 355 21.26 -10.41 -16.92
CA LEU A 355 21.22 -11.30 -15.76
C LEU A 355 20.99 -12.76 -16.10
N ALA A 356 20.17 -13.06 -17.12
CA ALA A 356 19.92 -14.42 -17.56
C ALA A 356 21.01 -14.95 -18.49
N GLY A 357 21.53 -14.11 -19.39
CA GLY A 357 22.49 -14.51 -20.44
C GLY A 357 23.96 -14.46 -20.04
N GLY A 358 24.33 -13.72 -18.99
CA GLY A 358 25.72 -13.57 -18.54
C GLY A 358 26.64 -12.90 -19.55
N GLY A 359 27.93 -13.28 -19.53
CA GLY A 359 28.97 -12.82 -20.47
C GLY A 359 29.44 -11.38 -20.21
N VAL A 360 29.99 -10.74 -21.24
CA VAL A 360 30.63 -9.42 -21.12
C VAL A 360 29.72 -8.34 -20.54
N HIS A 361 28.45 -8.36 -20.84
CA HIS A 361 27.49 -7.40 -20.27
C HIS A 361 27.31 -7.58 -18.74
N LEU A 362 27.34 -8.84 -18.26
CA LEU A 362 27.33 -9.12 -16.83
C LEU A 362 28.63 -8.67 -16.14
N ASP A 363 29.77 -8.79 -16.81
CA ASP A 363 31.04 -8.29 -16.29
C ASP A 363 31.03 -6.76 -16.19
N VAL A 364 30.43 -6.04 -17.16
CA VAL A 364 30.19 -4.60 -17.04
C VAL A 364 29.26 -4.29 -15.85
N LEU A 365 28.17 -5.03 -15.68
CA LEU A 365 27.24 -4.85 -14.55
C LEU A 365 27.92 -5.09 -13.19
N ARG A 366 28.78 -6.09 -13.11
CA ARG A 366 29.59 -6.41 -11.91
C ARG A 366 30.71 -5.39 -11.63
N GLY A 367 31.06 -4.52 -12.59
CA GLY A 367 32.19 -3.59 -12.49
C GLY A 367 33.56 -4.28 -12.70
N THR A 368 33.59 -5.42 -13.40
CA THR A 368 34.79 -6.21 -13.69
C THR A 368 35.13 -6.26 -15.17
N GLY A 369 34.43 -5.52 -16.01
CA GLY A 369 34.64 -5.41 -17.43
C GLY A 369 34.46 -3.98 -17.96
N PRO A 370 35.12 -3.62 -19.08
CA PRO A 370 34.97 -2.33 -19.72
C PRO A 370 33.58 -2.25 -20.42
N GLY A 371 32.97 -1.05 -20.40
CA GLY A 371 31.69 -0.84 -21.06
C GLY A 371 30.97 0.40 -20.54
N THR A 372 29.64 0.47 -20.76
CA THR A 372 28.85 1.65 -20.41
C THR A 372 27.60 1.26 -19.63
N LEU A 373 27.37 1.96 -18.54
CA LEU A 373 26.15 1.91 -17.72
C LEU A 373 25.23 3.06 -18.16
N ALA A 374 24.02 2.73 -18.57
CA ALA A 374 23.00 3.72 -18.92
C ALA A 374 22.07 3.95 -17.72
N VAL A 375 22.14 5.11 -17.10
CA VAL A 375 21.37 5.48 -15.92
C VAL A 375 20.27 6.44 -16.33
N LYS A 376 19.02 6.07 -16.12
CA LYS A 376 17.84 6.87 -16.46
C LYS A 376 17.35 7.64 -15.24
N HIS A 377 17.16 8.95 -15.41
CA HIS A 377 16.45 9.80 -14.47
C HIS A 377 14.95 9.74 -14.74
N ASN A 378 14.24 8.96 -13.97
CA ASN A 378 12.78 8.88 -14.07
C ASN A 378 12.12 10.06 -13.37
N ASN A 379 12.42 11.27 -13.83
CA ASN A 379 11.83 12.50 -13.30
C ASN A 379 10.37 12.62 -13.71
N ARG A 380 9.49 12.70 -12.72
CA ARG A 380 8.04 12.83 -12.89
C ARG A 380 7.43 13.73 -11.84
N ASN A 381 6.56 14.62 -12.30
CA ASN A 381 5.75 15.47 -11.45
C ASN A 381 4.29 15.05 -11.59
N TYR A 382 3.61 14.87 -10.47
CA TYR A 382 2.21 14.48 -10.39
C TYR A 382 1.43 15.54 -9.63
N ARG A 383 0.18 15.74 -10.01
CA ARG A 383 -0.79 16.54 -9.27
C ARG A 383 -2.11 15.80 -9.28
N SER A 384 -2.79 15.74 -8.14
CA SER A 384 -4.16 15.27 -8.06
C SER A 384 -4.96 16.18 -7.16
N TYR A 385 -6.19 16.50 -7.56
CA TYR A 385 -7.09 17.33 -6.78
C TYR A 385 -8.54 17.05 -7.13
N GLY A 386 -9.41 17.34 -6.19
CA GLY A 386 -10.82 17.10 -6.42
C GLY A 386 -11.71 17.61 -5.30
N ILE A 387 -12.99 17.39 -5.51
CA ILE A 387 -14.05 17.62 -4.54
C ILE A 387 -14.97 16.42 -4.54
N GLU A 388 -15.31 15.95 -3.36
CA GLU A 388 -16.30 14.91 -3.13
C GLU A 388 -17.32 15.40 -2.13
N SER A 389 -18.61 15.20 -2.41
CA SER A 389 -19.69 15.42 -1.47
C SER A 389 -20.54 14.17 -1.36
N VAL A 390 -20.79 13.75 -0.14
CA VAL A 390 -21.63 12.59 0.21
C VAL A 390 -22.77 13.08 1.07
N VAL A 391 -23.98 12.73 0.68
CA VAL A 391 -25.20 12.89 1.48
C VAL A 391 -25.54 11.54 2.06
N SER A 392 -25.59 11.44 3.38
CA SER A 392 -26.07 10.29 4.12
C SER A 392 -27.42 10.62 4.73
N HIS A 393 -28.41 9.76 4.52
CA HIS A 393 -29.78 10.00 4.93
C HIS A 393 -30.38 8.74 5.57
N ASP A 394 -30.72 8.86 6.85
CA ASP A 394 -31.48 7.84 7.56
C ASP A 394 -32.97 8.01 7.26
N HIS A 395 -33.64 6.92 6.92
CA HIS A 395 -35.02 6.97 6.51
C HIS A 395 -35.77 5.72 6.94
N ASP A 396 -37.07 5.84 7.20
CA ASP A 396 -37.95 4.69 7.40
C ASP A 396 -38.38 4.12 6.04
N PHE A 397 -38.15 2.82 5.86
CA PHE A 397 -38.70 2.05 4.76
C PHE A 397 -39.26 0.73 5.29
N MET A 398 -40.52 0.44 5.04
CA MET A 398 -41.22 -0.74 5.55
C MET A 398 -41.27 -0.83 7.10
N GLY A 399 -41.23 0.30 7.80
CA GLY A 399 -41.23 0.37 9.26
C GLY A 399 -39.91 -0.02 9.91
N LYS A 400 -38.79 0.10 9.16
CA LYS A 400 -37.46 -0.16 9.60
C LYS A 400 -36.56 1.03 9.31
N ASP A 401 -35.55 1.22 10.14
CA ASP A 401 -34.52 2.22 9.95
C ASP A 401 -33.56 1.76 8.83
N ASN A 402 -33.35 2.61 7.86
CA ASN A 402 -32.50 2.38 6.68
C ASN A 402 -31.58 3.56 6.47
N GLN A 403 -30.48 3.34 5.76
CA GLN A 403 -29.50 4.39 5.47
C GLN A 403 -29.14 4.43 4.00
N ALA A 404 -29.37 5.59 3.38
CA ALA A 404 -29.00 5.87 2.00
C ALA A 404 -27.78 6.79 1.94
N ASN A 405 -26.80 6.45 1.11
CA ASN A 405 -25.64 7.25 0.81
C ASN A 405 -25.62 7.61 -0.68
N VAL A 406 -25.56 8.89 -1.01
CA VAL A 406 -25.42 9.38 -2.38
C VAL A 406 -24.21 10.31 -2.47
N GLY A 407 -23.29 10.00 -3.36
CA GLY A 407 -22.06 10.75 -3.50
C GLY A 407 -21.82 11.24 -4.92
N ILE A 408 -21.13 12.37 -5.03
CA ILE A 408 -20.59 12.92 -6.26
C ILE A 408 -19.12 13.30 -6.04
N ARG A 409 -18.24 12.84 -6.93
CA ARG A 409 -16.82 13.21 -6.92
C ARG A 409 -16.38 13.74 -8.27
N TYR A 410 -15.74 14.91 -8.28
CA TYR A 410 -14.98 15.39 -9.41
C TYR A 410 -13.49 15.34 -9.08
N HIS A 411 -12.70 14.66 -9.90
CA HIS A 411 -11.28 14.43 -9.71
C HIS A 411 -10.50 14.80 -10.96
N VAL A 412 -9.34 15.41 -10.78
CA VAL A 412 -8.38 15.67 -11.85
C VAL A 412 -7.02 15.20 -11.40
N ASP A 413 -6.36 14.42 -12.23
CA ASP A 413 -4.95 14.12 -12.05
C ASP A 413 -4.13 14.34 -13.32
N ASN A 414 -2.84 14.59 -13.12
CA ASN A 414 -1.87 14.84 -14.18
C ASN A 414 -0.52 14.22 -13.81
N VAL A 415 0.16 13.66 -14.78
CA VAL A 415 1.57 13.25 -14.68
C VAL A 415 2.39 13.82 -15.84
N ARG A 416 3.35 14.66 -15.48
CA ARG A 416 4.37 15.18 -16.40
C ARG A 416 5.63 14.35 -16.25
N ARG A 417 6.09 13.69 -17.33
CA ARG A 417 7.34 12.94 -17.40
C ARG A 417 8.34 13.72 -18.23
N PHE A 418 9.51 14.06 -17.64
CA PHE A 418 10.60 14.72 -18.32
C PHE A 418 11.89 14.03 -17.94
N GLN A 419 12.28 13.04 -18.70
CA GLN A 419 13.27 12.03 -18.33
C GLN A 419 14.53 12.16 -19.18
N THR A 420 15.69 11.96 -18.57
CA THR A 420 17.01 12.03 -19.20
C THR A 420 17.74 10.73 -18.97
N GLN A 421 18.58 10.29 -19.90
CA GLN A 421 19.46 9.15 -19.73
C GLN A 421 20.93 9.58 -19.76
N GLU A 422 21.66 9.31 -18.69
CA GLU A 422 23.11 9.51 -18.61
C GLU A 422 23.85 8.22 -18.96
N LEU A 423 25.03 8.37 -19.58
CA LEU A 423 25.92 7.25 -19.88
C LEU A 423 27.21 7.38 -19.08
N PHE A 424 27.56 6.35 -18.35
CA PHE A 424 28.81 6.26 -17.58
C PHE A 424 29.70 5.17 -18.17
N THR A 425 30.78 5.55 -18.84
CA THR A 425 31.76 4.60 -19.40
C THR A 425 32.76 4.22 -18.32
N GLN A 426 32.98 2.93 -18.12
CA GLN A 426 33.94 2.37 -17.16
C GLN A 426 35.04 1.58 -17.83
N ASP A 427 36.20 1.48 -17.16
CA ASP A 427 37.31 0.64 -17.55
C ASP A 427 37.12 -0.83 -17.09
N ALA A 428 38.15 -1.67 -17.33
CA ALA A 428 38.14 -3.09 -16.94
C ALA A 428 38.09 -3.34 -15.41
N ASN A 429 38.28 -2.33 -14.57
CA ASN A 429 38.23 -2.41 -13.11
C ASN A 429 37.01 -1.67 -12.54
N GLY A 430 36.08 -1.29 -13.41
CA GLY A 430 34.83 -0.61 -13.06
C GLY A 430 35.00 0.88 -12.72
N ALA A 431 36.17 1.47 -12.88
CA ALA A 431 36.38 2.90 -12.67
C ALA A 431 35.73 3.71 -13.81
N ILE A 432 34.99 4.78 -13.47
CA ILE A 432 34.36 5.66 -14.46
C ILE A 432 35.43 6.54 -15.12
N ILE A 433 35.57 6.38 -16.43
CA ILE A 433 36.52 7.12 -17.26
C ILE A 433 35.89 8.20 -18.13
N ALA A 434 34.57 8.12 -18.39
CA ALA A 434 33.83 9.15 -19.13
C ALA A 434 32.36 9.20 -18.67
N ARG A 435 31.74 10.37 -18.83
CA ARG A 435 30.33 10.62 -18.57
C ARG A 435 29.71 11.44 -19.69
N ASP A 436 28.60 10.96 -20.25
CA ASP A 436 27.71 11.74 -21.10
C ASP A 436 26.43 12.05 -20.30
N PRO A 437 26.15 13.33 -20.03
CA PRO A 437 24.99 13.71 -19.22
C PRO A 437 23.65 13.54 -19.93
N GLY A 438 23.64 13.16 -21.22
CA GLY A 438 22.44 13.09 -22.06
C GLY A 438 21.82 14.47 -22.36
N THR A 439 20.68 14.44 -22.99
CA THR A 439 19.89 15.64 -23.30
C THR A 439 18.60 15.61 -22.50
N PRO A 440 18.23 16.68 -21.76
CA PRO A 440 16.97 16.71 -21.02
C PRO A 440 15.77 16.36 -21.89
N GLY A 441 14.98 15.35 -21.48
CA GLY A 441 13.83 14.85 -22.19
C GLY A 441 14.09 13.71 -23.19
N ASP A 442 15.35 13.36 -23.48
CA ASP A 442 15.72 12.31 -24.46
C ASP A 442 15.19 10.90 -24.11
N ALA A 443 15.02 10.63 -22.82
CA ALA A 443 14.50 9.35 -22.32
C ALA A 443 12.99 9.37 -22.04
N GLY A 444 12.29 10.43 -22.41
CA GLY A 444 10.84 10.57 -22.34
C GLY A 444 10.36 11.95 -21.94
N ASP A 445 9.61 12.56 -22.82
CA ASP A 445 8.96 13.85 -22.62
C ASP A 445 7.46 13.70 -22.95
N ARG A 446 6.61 13.62 -21.89
CA ARG A 446 5.18 13.31 -21.99
C ARG A 446 4.37 14.02 -20.93
N ASP A 447 3.10 14.28 -21.26
CA ASP A 447 2.08 14.77 -20.35
C ASP A 447 0.82 13.91 -20.46
N GLN A 448 0.23 13.55 -19.33
CA GLN A 448 -0.97 12.73 -19.24
C GLN A 448 -1.90 13.35 -18.23
N THR A 449 -3.14 13.59 -18.61
CA THR A 449 -4.16 14.18 -17.74
C THR A 449 -5.44 13.36 -17.82
N SER A 450 -6.07 13.14 -16.68
CA SER A 450 -7.42 12.56 -16.59
C SER A 450 -8.32 13.46 -15.76
N LYS A 451 -9.57 13.61 -16.20
CA LYS A 451 -10.65 14.31 -15.50
C LYS A 451 -11.80 13.33 -15.35
N ALA A 452 -12.21 13.07 -14.13
CA ALA A 452 -13.24 12.10 -13.84
C ALA A 452 -14.38 12.73 -13.04
N LEU A 453 -15.62 12.41 -13.45
CA LEU A 453 -16.83 12.71 -12.69
C LEU A 453 -17.48 11.38 -12.33
N ALA A 454 -17.61 11.09 -11.02
CA ALA A 454 -18.28 9.93 -10.51
C ALA A 454 -19.53 10.31 -9.73
N ILE A 455 -20.62 9.56 -9.94
CA ILE A 455 -21.84 9.62 -9.14
C ILE A 455 -22.14 8.21 -8.66
N TYR A 456 -22.41 8.05 -7.38
CA TYR A 456 -22.72 6.76 -6.80
C TYR A 456 -23.83 6.85 -5.75
N ALA A 457 -24.50 5.75 -5.56
CA ALA A 457 -25.53 5.61 -4.54
C ALA A 457 -25.52 4.19 -3.99
N GLU A 458 -25.74 4.06 -2.71
CA GLU A 458 -26.03 2.80 -2.04
C GLU A 458 -27.11 3.02 -0.98
N ASN A 459 -27.87 1.98 -0.69
CA ASN A 459 -28.90 2.03 0.35
C ASN A 459 -28.90 0.73 1.15
N GLU A 460 -28.59 0.83 2.42
CA GLU A 460 -28.77 -0.28 3.35
C GLU A 460 -30.25 -0.38 3.72
N ILE A 461 -30.87 -1.50 3.40
CA ILE A 461 -32.30 -1.76 3.56
C ILE A 461 -32.50 -2.90 4.55
N ALA A 462 -32.95 -2.58 5.75
CA ALA A 462 -33.40 -3.58 6.72
C ALA A 462 -34.77 -4.18 6.26
N VAL A 463 -34.73 -5.34 5.60
CA VAL A 463 -35.93 -6.04 5.11
C VAL A 463 -36.78 -6.56 6.29
N ASN A 464 -36.10 -7.04 7.32
CA ASN A 464 -36.68 -7.46 8.60
C ASN A 464 -35.58 -7.41 9.69
N ASP A 465 -35.88 -7.90 10.92
CA ASP A 465 -34.93 -7.87 12.04
C ASP A 465 -33.65 -8.73 11.82
N GLN A 466 -33.65 -9.59 10.80
CA GLN A 466 -32.56 -10.52 10.53
C GLN A 466 -31.89 -10.30 9.18
N LEU A 467 -32.55 -9.65 8.24
CA LEU A 467 -32.08 -9.53 6.86
C LEU A 467 -31.92 -8.06 6.47
N SER A 468 -30.71 -7.67 6.16
CA SER A 468 -30.37 -6.41 5.48
C SER A 468 -29.85 -6.66 4.08
N VAL A 469 -30.20 -5.79 3.13
CA VAL A 469 -29.79 -5.85 1.73
C VAL A 469 -29.30 -4.48 1.30
N THR A 470 -28.10 -4.45 0.72
CA THR A 470 -27.45 -3.20 0.32
C THR A 470 -27.18 -3.19 -1.20
N PRO A 471 -28.13 -2.74 -2.03
CA PRO A 471 -27.85 -2.43 -3.43
C PRO A 471 -27.00 -1.17 -3.56
N GLY A 472 -26.07 -1.18 -4.49
CA GLY A 472 -25.21 -0.05 -4.80
C GLY A 472 -24.98 0.08 -6.30
N ILE A 473 -24.79 1.32 -6.77
CA ILE A 473 -24.50 1.66 -8.16
C ILE A 473 -23.50 2.81 -8.23
N ARG A 474 -22.59 2.74 -9.19
CA ARG A 474 -21.64 3.81 -9.51
C ARG A 474 -21.56 4.02 -11.01
N TRP A 475 -21.77 5.25 -11.43
CA TRP A 475 -21.48 5.71 -12.79
C TRP A 475 -20.31 6.67 -12.77
N GLU A 476 -19.41 6.55 -13.76
CA GLU A 476 -18.24 7.38 -13.86
C GLU A 476 -17.93 7.71 -15.32
N THR A 477 -17.63 8.98 -15.63
CA THR A 477 -17.08 9.39 -16.90
C THR A 477 -15.67 9.91 -16.71
N VAL A 478 -14.76 9.52 -17.60
CA VAL A 478 -13.34 9.86 -17.54
C VAL A 478 -12.89 10.41 -18.88
N ASP A 479 -12.54 11.69 -18.91
CA ASP A 479 -11.90 12.31 -20.06
C ASP A 479 -10.38 12.28 -19.89
N GLN A 480 -9.66 11.78 -20.88
CA GLN A 480 -8.23 11.58 -20.85
C GLN A 480 -7.55 12.31 -21.98
N HIS A 481 -6.43 12.96 -21.67
CA HIS A 481 -5.56 13.63 -22.63
C HIS A 481 -4.14 13.07 -22.54
N TYR A 482 -3.53 12.79 -23.68
CA TYR A 482 -2.14 12.35 -23.78
C TYR A 482 -1.38 13.21 -24.77
N TRP A 483 -0.20 13.67 -24.37
CA TRP A 483 0.77 14.34 -25.22
C TRP A 483 2.17 13.74 -25.03
N GLN A 484 2.90 13.60 -26.13
CA GLN A 484 4.31 13.20 -26.12
C GLN A 484 5.08 14.03 -27.13
N ALA A 485 6.33 14.41 -26.82
CA ALA A 485 7.20 15.10 -27.75
C ALA A 485 7.30 14.34 -29.10
N GLY A 486 6.99 15.04 -30.20
CA GLY A 486 6.78 14.45 -31.52
C GLY A 486 5.30 14.54 -31.95
N PRO A 487 4.83 13.68 -32.88
CA PRO A 487 3.47 13.82 -33.43
C PRO A 487 2.38 13.11 -32.60
N THR A 488 2.66 12.62 -31.40
CA THR A 488 1.70 11.82 -30.63
C THR A 488 0.96 12.67 -29.61
N GLU A 489 -0.28 13.03 -29.93
CA GLU A 489 -1.22 13.72 -29.06
C GLU A 489 -2.64 13.25 -29.37
N GLY A 490 -3.51 13.22 -28.35
CA GLY A 490 -4.90 12.85 -28.53
C GLY A 490 -5.70 12.85 -27.23
N ASP A 491 -7.02 12.77 -27.42
CA ASP A 491 -8.02 12.70 -26.36
C ASP A 491 -8.77 11.37 -26.41
N GLY A 492 -9.20 10.90 -25.27
CA GLY A 492 -10.05 9.72 -25.10
C GLY A 492 -11.10 9.96 -24.02
N SER A 493 -12.23 9.29 -24.12
CA SER A 493 -13.30 9.36 -23.10
C SER A 493 -13.85 7.98 -22.83
N LEU A 494 -14.12 7.70 -21.57
CA LEU A 494 -14.69 6.42 -21.08
C LEU A 494 -15.94 6.72 -20.26
N ASN A 495 -16.95 5.85 -20.39
CA ASN A 495 -18.12 5.85 -19.54
C ASN A 495 -18.23 4.48 -18.89
N LEU A 496 -18.20 4.45 -17.56
CA LEU A 496 -18.11 3.26 -16.76
C LEU A 496 -19.37 3.15 -15.91
N LEU A 497 -19.88 1.92 -15.77
CA LEU A 497 -20.97 1.61 -14.87
C LEU A 497 -20.57 0.37 -14.08
N ALA A 498 -20.63 0.47 -12.76
CA ALA A 498 -20.49 -0.65 -11.85
C ALA A 498 -21.64 -0.68 -10.87
N GLY A 499 -21.89 -1.85 -10.32
CA GLY A 499 -22.94 -2.00 -9.32
C GLY A 499 -22.76 -3.29 -8.56
N GLY A 500 -23.46 -3.38 -7.46
CA GLY A 500 -23.43 -4.56 -6.62
C GLY A 500 -24.68 -4.65 -5.76
N ILE A 501 -24.86 -5.80 -5.22
CA ILE A 501 -25.86 -6.06 -4.19
C ILE A 501 -25.25 -7.01 -3.18
N GLY A 502 -25.22 -6.59 -1.93
CA GLY A 502 -24.82 -7.42 -0.82
C GLY A 502 -25.99 -7.63 0.13
N ALA A 503 -25.90 -8.65 0.96
CA ALA A 503 -26.88 -8.95 1.98
C ALA A 503 -26.19 -9.52 3.23
N THR A 504 -26.72 -9.19 4.41
CA THR A 504 -26.39 -9.81 5.68
C THR A 504 -27.65 -10.48 6.25
N TYR A 505 -27.50 -11.66 6.83
CA TYR A 505 -28.59 -12.40 7.46
C TYR A 505 -28.16 -12.89 8.84
N ASP A 506 -28.74 -12.32 9.88
CA ASP A 506 -28.49 -12.69 11.27
C ASP A 506 -29.35 -13.91 11.64
N TYR A 507 -28.72 -15.10 11.54
CA TYR A 507 -29.40 -16.35 11.88
C TYR A 507 -29.63 -16.48 13.39
N THR A 508 -28.62 -16.07 14.17
CA THR A 508 -28.72 -15.92 15.64
C THR A 508 -27.91 -14.69 16.03
N GLU A 509 -27.92 -14.30 17.31
CA GLU A 509 -27.04 -13.24 17.83
C GLU A 509 -25.53 -13.55 17.70
N GLU A 510 -25.15 -14.80 17.44
CA GLU A 510 -23.76 -15.25 17.33
C GLU A 510 -23.37 -15.64 15.91
N VAL A 511 -24.33 -15.90 15.03
CA VAL A 511 -24.09 -16.41 13.68
C VAL A 511 -24.80 -15.53 12.68
N SER A 512 -24.08 -14.90 11.82
CA SER A 512 -24.59 -14.22 10.64
C SER A 512 -24.04 -14.84 9.36
N PHE A 513 -24.71 -14.62 8.27
CA PHE A 513 -24.27 -14.94 6.91
C PHE A 513 -24.25 -13.67 6.09
N PHE A 514 -23.28 -13.56 5.22
CA PHE A 514 -23.28 -12.52 4.20
C PHE A 514 -23.08 -13.12 2.83
N GLY A 515 -23.44 -12.37 1.81
CA GLY A 515 -23.17 -12.75 0.44
C GLY A 515 -23.51 -11.62 -0.51
N GLY A 516 -22.91 -11.66 -1.71
CA GLY A 516 -23.13 -10.60 -2.67
C GLY A 516 -22.62 -10.89 -4.06
N ILE A 517 -23.04 -10.02 -4.96
CA ILE A 517 -22.59 -9.93 -6.36
C ILE A 517 -22.10 -8.52 -6.59
N HIS A 518 -20.96 -8.40 -7.21
CA HIS A 518 -20.32 -7.12 -7.44
C HIS A 518 -19.64 -7.06 -8.81
N GLN A 519 -19.83 -5.94 -9.51
CA GLN A 519 -19.11 -5.60 -10.72
C GLN A 519 -18.09 -4.50 -10.41
N GLY A 520 -16.80 -4.79 -10.65
CA GLY A 520 -15.71 -3.83 -10.56
C GLY A 520 -15.18 -3.42 -11.94
N TYR A 521 -14.38 -2.38 -11.98
CA TYR A 521 -13.65 -1.96 -13.18
C TYR A 521 -12.26 -1.40 -12.84
N SER A 522 -11.37 -1.38 -13.84
CA SER A 522 -10.12 -0.64 -13.83
C SER A 522 -9.95 0.15 -15.12
N VAL A 523 -9.43 1.38 -15.00
CA VAL A 523 -9.35 2.35 -16.08
C VAL A 523 -8.00 2.22 -16.80
N PRO A 524 -7.96 2.12 -18.16
CA PRO A 524 -6.72 2.19 -18.91
C PRO A 524 -6.09 3.58 -18.84
N GLY A 525 -4.76 3.64 -18.97
CA GLY A 525 -4.04 4.93 -18.95
C GLY A 525 -4.30 5.75 -20.23
N PRO A 526 -4.08 7.10 -20.20
CA PRO A 526 -4.42 8.01 -21.31
C PRO A 526 -3.78 7.68 -22.65
N ARG A 527 -2.55 7.15 -22.67
CA ARG A 527 -1.90 6.74 -23.94
C ARG A 527 -2.68 5.65 -24.67
N SER A 528 -3.28 4.76 -23.91
CA SER A 528 -4.05 3.66 -24.44
C SER A 528 -5.41 4.12 -24.97
N ALA A 529 -6.02 5.09 -24.28
CA ALA A 529 -7.30 5.66 -24.69
C ALA A 529 -7.26 6.32 -26.08
N ILE A 530 -6.14 6.98 -26.44
CA ILE A 530 -6.00 7.60 -27.78
C ILE A 530 -5.80 6.59 -28.91
N ARG A 531 -5.39 5.35 -28.63
CA ARG A 531 -5.24 4.30 -29.62
C ARG A 531 -6.57 3.67 -30.04
N GLY A 532 -7.64 3.92 -29.29
CA GLY A 532 -9.02 3.58 -29.64
C GLY A 532 -9.39 2.08 -29.63
N ASN A 533 -8.49 1.22 -29.21
CA ASN A 533 -8.67 -0.23 -29.21
C ASN A 533 -8.62 -0.88 -27.82
N LEU A 534 -8.48 -0.09 -26.75
CA LEU A 534 -8.45 -0.60 -25.39
C LEU A 534 -9.77 -0.37 -24.68
N LYS A 535 -10.17 -1.39 -23.95
CA LYS A 535 -11.34 -1.39 -23.08
C LYS A 535 -10.90 -1.28 -21.63
N GLU A 536 -11.80 -0.81 -20.79
CA GLU A 536 -11.67 -0.98 -19.35
C GLU A 536 -11.60 -2.48 -18.99
N GLU A 537 -10.81 -2.81 -18.00
CA GLU A 537 -10.93 -4.12 -17.36
C GLU A 537 -12.19 -4.12 -16.51
N THR A 538 -12.95 -5.21 -16.58
CA THR A 538 -14.11 -5.42 -15.73
C THR A 538 -13.98 -6.70 -14.92
N SER A 539 -14.61 -6.74 -13.76
CA SER A 539 -14.75 -7.97 -12.96
C SER A 539 -16.19 -8.20 -12.56
N LEU A 540 -16.58 -9.48 -12.48
CA LEU A 540 -17.82 -9.89 -11.87
C LEU A 540 -17.50 -10.90 -10.78
N GLY A 541 -17.71 -10.46 -9.52
CA GLY A 541 -17.44 -11.22 -8.31
C GLY A 541 -18.70 -11.72 -7.63
N PHE A 542 -18.60 -12.92 -7.07
CA PHE A 542 -19.59 -13.55 -6.20
C PHE A 542 -18.91 -13.94 -4.90
N GLU A 543 -19.56 -13.70 -3.79
CA GLU A 543 -19.07 -14.13 -2.48
C GLU A 543 -20.21 -14.58 -1.57
N ILE A 544 -19.89 -15.50 -0.67
CA ILE A 544 -20.79 -15.95 0.39
C ILE A 544 -19.97 -16.47 1.56
N GLY A 545 -20.42 -16.20 2.77
CA GLY A 545 -19.76 -16.72 3.96
C GLY A 545 -20.56 -16.59 5.25
N PRO A 546 -20.30 -17.44 6.24
CA PRO A 546 -20.71 -17.26 7.61
C PRO A 546 -19.74 -16.37 8.37
N ARG A 547 -20.26 -15.61 9.33
CA ARG A 547 -19.54 -14.97 10.43
C ARG A 547 -20.04 -15.52 11.75
N PHE A 548 -19.11 -15.79 12.62
CA PHE A 548 -19.40 -16.25 13.96
C PHE A 548 -18.73 -15.33 14.98
N ARG A 549 -19.51 -14.87 15.97
CA ARG A 549 -19.04 -14.09 17.12
C ARG A 549 -19.67 -14.65 18.39
N GLU A 550 -18.88 -15.31 19.23
CA GLU A 550 -19.39 -15.83 20.51
C GLU A 550 -19.70 -14.65 21.44
N LYS A 551 -20.90 -14.66 22.08
CA LYS A 551 -21.46 -13.55 22.89
C LYS A 551 -20.54 -12.98 23.96
N THR A 552 -19.65 -13.80 24.50
CA THR A 552 -18.71 -13.37 25.53
C THR A 552 -17.35 -12.95 24.95
N GLY A 553 -17.16 -12.99 23.62
CA GLY A 553 -15.89 -12.70 22.96
C GLY A 553 -14.84 -13.80 23.15
N LEU A 554 -15.29 -15.05 23.41
CA LEU A 554 -14.38 -16.18 23.57
C LEU A 554 -13.64 -16.48 22.26
N TRP A 555 -14.35 -16.45 21.13
CA TRP A 555 -13.78 -16.60 19.79
C TRP A 555 -14.69 -16.00 18.73
N ALA A 556 -14.04 -15.62 17.63
CA ALA A 556 -14.67 -15.10 16.43
C ALA A 556 -14.10 -15.83 15.22
N ALA A 557 -14.90 -16.05 14.20
CA ALA A 557 -14.46 -16.66 12.95
C ALA A 557 -15.24 -16.17 11.77
N ASP A 558 -14.56 -15.95 10.65
CA ASP A 558 -15.16 -15.63 9.36
C ASP A 558 -14.66 -16.63 8.32
N ALA A 559 -15.54 -17.03 7.42
CA ALA A 559 -15.17 -17.82 6.26
C ALA A 559 -15.84 -17.22 5.02
N THR A 560 -15.11 -17.11 3.92
CA THR A 560 -15.63 -16.59 2.65
C THR A 560 -15.26 -17.52 1.52
N LEU A 561 -16.25 -17.96 0.77
CA LEU A 561 -16.07 -18.54 -0.56
C LEU A 561 -16.25 -17.43 -1.59
N PHE A 562 -15.33 -17.30 -2.52
CA PHE A 562 -15.41 -16.31 -3.58
C PHE A 562 -15.15 -16.90 -4.97
N LEU A 563 -15.74 -16.25 -5.97
CA LEU A 563 -15.46 -16.46 -7.39
C LEU A 563 -15.47 -15.11 -8.08
N THR A 564 -14.40 -14.76 -8.78
CA THR A 564 -14.31 -13.54 -9.58
C THR A 564 -13.85 -13.87 -10.99
N ASN A 565 -14.59 -13.39 -11.98
CA ASN A 565 -14.17 -13.43 -13.38
C ASN A 565 -13.71 -12.04 -13.79
N PHE A 566 -12.51 -11.93 -14.33
CA PHE A 566 -11.93 -10.68 -14.87
C PHE A 566 -11.93 -10.78 -16.39
N ASN A 567 -12.46 -9.76 -17.04
CA ASN A 567 -12.51 -9.64 -18.51
C ASN A 567 -11.62 -8.48 -18.95
N ASP A 568 -11.05 -8.60 -20.15
CA ASP A 568 -10.20 -7.56 -20.75
C ASP A 568 -9.07 -7.10 -19.79
N LEU A 569 -8.40 -8.08 -19.13
CA LEU A 569 -7.37 -7.80 -18.11
C LEU A 569 -6.35 -6.80 -18.62
N LEU A 570 -6.21 -5.68 -17.91
CA LEU A 570 -5.27 -4.60 -18.25
C LEU A 570 -3.92 -4.87 -17.59
N VAL A 571 -2.87 -5.02 -18.38
CA VAL A 571 -1.49 -5.09 -17.93
C VAL A 571 -0.75 -3.81 -18.33
N ILE A 572 0.00 -3.26 -17.39
CA ILE A 572 0.72 -2.00 -17.58
C ILE A 572 2.20 -2.29 -17.78
N ASP A 573 2.78 -1.91 -18.92
CA ASP A 573 4.22 -1.94 -19.15
C ASP A 573 4.94 -0.84 -18.35
N ASN A 574 5.11 -1.06 -17.07
CA ASN A 574 5.76 -0.06 -16.19
C ASN A 574 7.01 -0.57 -15.47
N ILE A 575 7.11 -1.87 -15.20
CA ILE A 575 8.08 -2.38 -14.25
C ILE A 575 8.86 -3.53 -14.86
N GLY A 576 10.06 -3.19 -15.33
CA GLY A 576 10.96 -4.14 -15.96
C GLY A 576 10.67 -4.43 -17.44
N GLY A 577 9.61 -3.86 -18.02
CA GLY A 577 9.36 -3.86 -19.46
C GLY A 577 10.07 -2.72 -20.19
N THR A 578 9.64 -2.42 -21.41
CA THR A 578 10.19 -1.32 -22.21
C THR A 578 10.04 0.06 -21.55
N GLY A 579 9.22 0.13 -20.49
CA GLY A 579 8.99 1.35 -19.70
C GLY A 579 8.18 2.40 -20.45
N THR A 580 7.47 1.98 -21.50
CA THR A 580 6.59 2.86 -22.28
C THR A 580 5.43 3.36 -21.42
N GLY A 581 5.00 2.57 -20.44
CA GLY A 581 3.79 2.81 -19.66
C GLY A 581 2.53 2.60 -20.48
N ASP A 582 2.62 1.80 -21.55
CA ASP A 582 1.48 1.36 -22.31
C ASP A 582 0.67 0.35 -21.51
N THR A 583 -0.60 0.28 -21.80
CA THR A 583 -1.50 -0.73 -21.26
C THR A 583 -1.95 -1.61 -22.42
N GLU A 584 -2.06 -2.90 -22.20
CA GLU A 584 -2.67 -3.84 -23.14
C GLU A 584 -3.75 -4.67 -22.43
N ASN A 585 -4.79 -5.09 -23.16
CA ASN A 585 -5.73 -6.10 -22.70
C ASN A 585 -5.15 -7.49 -23.04
N VAL A 586 -4.81 -8.29 -22.03
CA VAL A 586 -4.07 -9.54 -22.24
C VAL A 586 -4.94 -10.80 -22.18
N GLY A 587 -6.23 -10.68 -21.89
CA GLY A 587 -7.14 -11.81 -21.84
C GLY A 587 -8.10 -11.79 -20.67
N GLU A 588 -8.51 -12.98 -20.22
CA GLU A 588 -9.48 -13.17 -19.15
C GLU A 588 -8.89 -14.06 -18.06
N VAL A 589 -9.27 -13.78 -16.81
CA VAL A 589 -8.84 -14.54 -15.63
C VAL A 589 -10.05 -14.96 -14.81
N ARG A 590 -9.98 -16.15 -14.24
CA ARG A 590 -10.91 -16.62 -13.23
C ARG A 590 -10.16 -16.91 -11.94
N ALA A 591 -10.61 -16.29 -10.85
CA ALA A 591 -10.10 -16.54 -9.50
C ALA A 591 -11.21 -17.12 -8.62
N THR A 592 -10.92 -18.21 -7.93
CA THR A 592 -11.80 -18.85 -6.94
C THR A 592 -11.01 -19.13 -5.67
N GLY A 593 -11.65 -19.07 -4.53
CA GLY A 593 -10.92 -19.36 -3.29
C GLY A 593 -11.76 -19.43 -2.05
N LEU A 594 -11.05 -19.76 -0.97
CA LEU A 594 -11.54 -19.80 0.40
C LEU A 594 -10.66 -18.90 1.27
N GLU A 595 -11.30 -17.98 1.95
CA GLU A 595 -10.70 -17.11 2.97
C GLU A 595 -11.23 -17.53 4.34
N LEU A 596 -10.33 -17.63 5.33
CA LEU A 596 -10.66 -17.97 6.71
C LEU A 596 -9.93 -17.02 7.64
N SER A 597 -10.64 -16.48 8.64
CA SER A 597 -10.04 -15.82 9.80
C SER A 597 -10.62 -16.38 11.08
N VAL A 598 -9.78 -16.48 12.10
CA VAL A 598 -10.18 -16.94 13.44
C VAL A 598 -9.42 -16.13 14.47
N GLU A 599 -10.14 -15.62 15.45
CA GLU A 599 -9.59 -15.00 16.65
C GLU A 599 -10.14 -15.70 17.88
N ALA A 600 -9.32 -15.81 18.95
CA ALA A 600 -9.73 -16.51 20.15
C ALA A 600 -9.02 -16.01 21.42
N ASP A 601 -9.76 -15.96 22.52
CA ASP A 601 -9.23 -15.75 23.86
C ASP A 601 -8.76 -17.09 24.45
N GLY A 602 -7.51 -17.44 24.22
CA GLY A 602 -6.92 -18.68 24.73
C GLY A 602 -6.84 -18.75 26.26
N LYS A 603 -6.86 -17.61 26.96
CA LYS A 603 -6.93 -17.60 28.44
C LYS A 603 -8.19 -18.31 28.93
N ARG A 604 -9.32 -18.03 28.31
CA ARG A 604 -10.61 -18.63 28.64
C ARG A 604 -10.74 -20.03 28.06
N LEU A 605 -10.30 -20.26 26.82
CA LEU A 605 -10.33 -21.57 26.18
C LEU A 605 -9.51 -22.62 26.91
N PHE A 606 -8.30 -22.25 27.37
CA PHE A 606 -7.35 -23.18 28.03
C PHE A 606 -7.31 -23.01 29.55
N ASN A 607 -8.15 -22.13 30.12
CA ASN A 607 -8.19 -21.80 31.55
C ASN A 607 -6.81 -21.45 32.12
N THR A 608 -6.06 -20.60 31.43
CA THR A 608 -4.73 -20.16 31.83
C THR A 608 -4.77 -19.01 32.85
N SER A 609 -3.69 -18.79 33.61
CA SER A 609 -3.56 -17.62 34.50
C SER A 609 -3.02 -16.36 33.80
N PHE A 610 -2.85 -16.39 32.48
CA PHE A 610 -2.32 -15.32 31.67
C PHE A 610 -3.23 -15.12 30.46
N ASN A 611 -3.21 -13.92 29.89
CA ASN A 611 -3.90 -13.61 28.65
C ASN A 611 -3.18 -14.28 27.48
N ASN A 612 -3.94 -14.88 26.58
CA ASN A 612 -3.38 -15.67 25.48
C ASN A 612 -4.21 -15.49 24.21
N PRO A 613 -4.10 -14.29 23.56
CA PRO A 613 -4.79 -14.06 22.30
C PRO A 613 -4.25 -14.97 21.19
N TRP A 614 -5.14 -15.49 20.36
CA TRP A 614 -4.85 -16.27 19.16
C TRP A 614 -5.50 -15.64 17.96
N TYR A 615 -4.82 -15.68 16.84
CA TYR A 615 -5.41 -15.37 15.54
C TYR A 615 -4.83 -16.27 14.45
N ALA A 616 -5.63 -16.52 13.44
CA ALA A 616 -5.21 -17.21 12.22
C ALA A 616 -5.93 -16.63 11.02
N ALA A 617 -5.20 -16.40 9.93
CA ALA A 617 -5.71 -16.02 8.63
C ALA A 617 -5.19 -17.02 7.61
N VAL A 618 -6.07 -17.59 6.78
CA VAL A 618 -5.70 -18.57 5.74
C VAL A 618 -6.41 -18.19 4.46
N THR A 619 -5.68 -18.21 3.35
CA THR A 619 -6.23 -18.03 2.01
C THR A 619 -5.79 -19.16 1.11
N ILE A 620 -6.76 -19.79 0.45
CA ILE A 620 -6.54 -20.78 -0.61
C ILE A 620 -7.12 -20.17 -1.89
N THR A 621 -6.31 -20.06 -2.95
CA THR A 621 -6.74 -19.41 -4.19
C THR A 621 -6.32 -20.22 -5.41
N ASP A 622 -7.25 -20.39 -6.34
CA ASP A 622 -6.99 -20.85 -7.70
C ASP A 622 -7.31 -19.71 -8.67
N ALA A 623 -6.26 -19.01 -9.13
CA ALA A 623 -6.35 -17.94 -10.11
C ALA A 623 -5.70 -18.38 -11.42
N THR A 624 -6.49 -18.50 -12.49
CA THR A 624 -6.06 -19.08 -13.77
C THR A 624 -6.57 -18.28 -14.96
N LEU A 625 -5.82 -18.34 -16.07
CA LEU A 625 -6.28 -17.80 -17.35
C LEU A 625 -7.51 -18.57 -17.85
N SER A 626 -8.56 -17.84 -18.24
CA SER A 626 -9.78 -18.42 -18.84
C SER A 626 -9.69 -18.64 -20.34
N ASN A 627 -8.77 -17.92 -21.01
CA ASN A 627 -8.40 -18.05 -22.41
C ASN A 627 -6.88 -17.90 -22.58
N ASP A 628 -6.38 -18.13 -23.78
CA ASP A 628 -4.97 -17.88 -24.09
C ASP A 628 -4.69 -16.38 -24.05
N SER A 629 -3.52 -16.00 -23.55
CA SER A 629 -3.08 -14.60 -23.55
C SER A 629 -2.85 -14.12 -24.97
N ASN A 630 -3.30 -12.92 -25.25
CA ASN A 630 -3.10 -12.23 -26.52
C ASN A 630 -2.03 -11.12 -26.45
N SER A 631 -1.16 -11.16 -25.42
CA SER A 631 -0.04 -10.22 -25.33
C SER A 631 0.89 -10.34 -26.52
N GLU A 632 1.13 -9.23 -27.23
CA GLU A 632 2.07 -9.14 -28.35
C GLU A 632 3.50 -8.86 -27.89
N ASP A 633 3.68 -8.44 -26.63
CA ASP A 633 4.99 -8.17 -26.04
C ASP A 633 5.58 -9.45 -25.43
N ALA A 634 6.62 -10.00 -26.06
CA ALA A 634 7.32 -11.19 -25.56
C ALA A 634 7.91 -10.99 -24.14
N GLU A 635 8.19 -9.75 -23.75
CA GLU A 635 8.71 -9.40 -22.41
C GLU A 635 7.60 -9.22 -21.37
N SER A 636 6.32 -9.24 -21.78
CA SER A 636 5.18 -9.18 -20.84
C SER A 636 5.15 -10.40 -19.94
N ILE A 637 4.86 -10.20 -18.66
CA ILE A 637 4.65 -11.33 -17.74
C ILE A 637 3.44 -12.20 -18.12
N PHE A 638 2.59 -11.73 -19.03
CA PHE A 638 1.47 -12.50 -19.60
C PHE A 638 1.77 -13.11 -20.97
N ALA A 639 2.97 -12.91 -21.53
CA ALA A 639 3.37 -13.51 -22.79
C ALA A 639 3.26 -15.05 -22.74
N ASN A 640 2.75 -15.64 -23.84
CA ASN A 640 2.56 -17.08 -24.01
C ASN A 640 1.76 -17.76 -22.87
N GLY A 641 0.94 -17.02 -22.16
CA GLY A 641 -0.01 -17.62 -21.24
C GLY A 641 -1.06 -18.41 -22.01
N VAL A 642 -1.34 -19.65 -21.59
CA VAL A 642 -2.38 -20.49 -22.17
C VAL A 642 -3.50 -20.70 -21.16
N LYS A 643 -4.70 -20.96 -21.65
CA LYS A 643 -5.86 -21.28 -20.81
C LYS A 643 -5.53 -22.35 -19.76
N GLY A 644 -5.85 -22.04 -18.50
CA GLY A 644 -5.58 -22.90 -17.35
C GLY A 644 -4.25 -22.64 -16.66
N ASN A 645 -3.36 -21.82 -17.23
CA ASN A 645 -2.14 -21.40 -16.56
C ASN A 645 -2.46 -20.44 -15.38
N LYS A 646 -1.64 -20.51 -14.34
CA LYS A 646 -1.75 -19.67 -13.14
C LYS A 646 -1.44 -18.20 -13.45
N VAL A 647 -2.14 -17.31 -12.79
CA VAL A 647 -1.83 -15.88 -12.80
C VAL A 647 -0.50 -15.63 -12.08
N PRO A 648 0.40 -14.82 -12.65
CA PRO A 648 1.70 -14.52 -12.03
C PRO A 648 1.57 -13.92 -10.62
N TYR A 649 2.44 -14.37 -9.71
CA TYR A 649 2.56 -13.88 -8.33
C TYR A 649 1.30 -14.06 -7.45
N ILE A 650 0.44 -15.01 -7.79
CA ILE A 650 -0.67 -15.42 -6.93
C ILE A 650 -0.34 -16.81 -6.36
N PRO A 651 -0.18 -16.94 -5.04
CA PRO A 651 0.09 -18.22 -4.39
C PRO A 651 -1.19 -19.06 -4.29
N ASP A 652 -1.04 -20.39 -4.33
CA ASP A 652 -2.17 -21.30 -4.09
C ASP A 652 -2.57 -21.32 -2.60
N LEU A 653 -1.60 -21.14 -1.69
CA LEU A 653 -1.81 -21.08 -0.25
C LEU A 653 -0.99 -19.97 0.37
N ALA A 654 -1.64 -19.17 1.20
CA ALA A 654 -1.01 -18.25 2.13
C ALA A 654 -1.67 -18.37 3.51
N PHE A 655 -0.88 -18.32 4.58
CA PHE A 655 -1.45 -18.22 5.93
C PHE A 655 -0.58 -17.36 6.85
N ASN A 656 -1.26 -16.79 7.85
CA ASN A 656 -0.64 -16.08 8.96
C ASN A 656 -1.29 -16.57 10.25
N ILE A 657 -0.47 -16.97 11.23
CA ILE A 657 -0.95 -17.45 12.51
C ILE A 657 -0.13 -16.82 13.64
N GLY A 658 -0.80 -16.38 14.69
CA GLY A 658 -0.11 -15.78 15.82
C GLY A 658 -0.77 -16.07 17.15
N THR A 659 0.03 -15.94 18.19
CA THR A 659 -0.42 -16.04 19.58
C THR A 659 0.37 -15.11 20.47
N GLY A 660 -0.20 -14.81 21.65
CA GLY A 660 0.43 -13.99 22.67
C GLY A 660 0.44 -14.65 24.02
N PHE A 661 1.32 -14.16 24.88
CA PHE A 661 1.37 -14.45 26.29
C PHE A 661 1.46 -13.12 27.05
N GLU A 662 0.41 -12.77 27.78
CA GLU A 662 0.35 -11.50 28.52
C GLU A 662 0.08 -11.77 30.01
N ARG A 663 0.95 -11.27 30.88
CA ARG A 663 0.80 -11.40 32.31
C ARG A 663 1.35 -10.18 33.06
N GLY A 664 0.47 -9.46 33.72
CA GLY A 664 0.82 -8.23 34.44
C GLY A 664 1.41 -7.18 33.48
N LYS A 665 2.69 -6.87 33.66
CA LYS A 665 3.39 -5.86 32.83
C LYS A 665 4.08 -6.44 31.59
N PHE A 666 4.05 -7.76 31.40
CA PHE A 666 4.77 -8.45 30.32
C PHE A 666 3.81 -8.97 29.26
N GLY A 667 4.13 -8.72 28.00
CA GLY A 667 3.57 -9.36 26.83
C GLY A 667 4.68 -9.98 25.97
N PHE A 668 4.42 -11.16 25.41
CA PHE A 668 5.27 -11.83 24.44
C PHE A 668 4.40 -12.37 23.31
N TYR A 669 4.80 -12.17 22.06
CA TYR A 669 4.00 -12.54 20.90
C TYR A 669 4.84 -13.29 19.88
N ILE A 670 4.21 -14.25 19.24
CA ILE A 670 4.76 -15.08 18.16
C ILE A 670 3.84 -14.94 16.96
N ASN A 671 4.42 -14.71 15.80
CA ASN A 671 3.70 -14.68 14.52
C ASN A 671 4.43 -15.53 13.49
N GLY A 672 3.72 -16.43 12.81
CA GLY A 672 4.21 -17.23 11.69
C GLY A 672 3.47 -16.86 10.41
N ALA A 673 4.19 -16.61 9.32
CA ALA A 673 3.64 -16.31 8.02
C ALA A 673 4.21 -17.26 6.96
N TYR A 674 3.34 -17.87 6.17
CA TYR A 674 3.69 -18.75 5.06
C TYR A 674 3.17 -18.22 3.75
N MET A 675 3.95 -18.33 2.71
CA MET A 675 3.59 -18.05 1.33
C MET A 675 4.08 -19.19 0.44
N ASP A 676 3.21 -19.70 -0.42
CA ASP A 676 3.54 -20.76 -1.36
C ASP A 676 4.37 -20.23 -2.54
N GLU A 677 4.99 -21.13 -3.31
CA GLU A 677 5.71 -20.78 -4.52
C GLU A 677 4.77 -20.17 -5.58
N MET A 678 5.31 -19.29 -6.42
CA MET A 678 4.51 -18.62 -7.45
C MET A 678 5.26 -18.61 -8.78
N PHE A 679 4.53 -18.79 -9.88
CA PHE A 679 5.06 -18.45 -11.19
C PHE A 679 5.21 -16.95 -11.34
N THR A 680 6.26 -16.49 -12.00
CA THR A 680 6.51 -15.07 -12.25
C THR A 680 5.99 -14.61 -13.61
N SER A 681 5.52 -15.55 -14.44
CA SER A 681 4.89 -15.27 -15.73
C SER A 681 3.73 -16.24 -16.01
N ALA A 682 2.80 -15.82 -16.85
CA ALA A 682 1.62 -16.58 -17.24
C ALA A 682 1.94 -17.77 -18.19
N SER A 683 3.14 -17.84 -18.74
CA SER A 683 3.61 -19.04 -19.47
C SER A 683 3.82 -20.23 -18.53
N ASN A 684 3.87 -20.00 -17.23
CA ASN A 684 4.14 -20.99 -16.17
C ASN A 684 5.44 -21.81 -16.44
N THR A 685 6.43 -21.15 -17.01
CA THR A 685 7.76 -21.74 -17.20
C THR A 685 8.56 -21.72 -15.90
N THR A 686 9.42 -22.72 -15.71
CA THR A 686 10.46 -22.72 -14.68
C THR A 686 11.78 -22.18 -15.21
N ASP A 687 11.92 -22.05 -16.52
CA ASP A 687 13.12 -21.58 -17.20
C ASP A 687 13.15 -20.04 -17.23
N LEU A 688 14.36 -19.48 -17.20
CA LEU A 688 14.58 -18.03 -17.29
C LEU A 688 14.57 -17.58 -18.75
N VAL A 689 13.45 -17.74 -19.42
CA VAL A 689 13.27 -17.38 -20.84
C VAL A 689 11.95 -16.61 -21.02
N ASP A 690 11.97 -15.62 -21.91
CA ASP A 690 10.76 -14.87 -22.29
C ASP A 690 9.85 -15.67 -23.25
N GLY A 691 8.76 -15.06 -23.69
CA GLY A 691 7.82 -15.65 -24.64
C GLY A 691 8.39 -16.00 -26.01
N ALA A 692 9.53 -15.45 -26.38
CA ALA A 692 10.26 -15.75 -27.61
C ALA A 692 11.37 -16.82 -27.43
N GLY A 693 11.57 -17.28 -26.17
CA GLY A 693 12.66 -18.22 -25.83
C GLY A 693 14.00 -17.52 -25.61
N THR A 694 14.02 -16.18 -25.50
CA THR A 694 15.24 -15.41 -25.19
C THR A 694 15.50 -15.48 -23.69
N PRO A 695 16.76 -15.63 -23.23
CA PRO A 695 17.09 -15.58 -21.82
C PRO A 695 16.58 -14.27 -21.16
N ASP A 696 15.79 -14.42 -20.10
CA ASP A 696 15.20 -13.30 -19.37
C ASP A 696 15.00 -13.67 -17.89
N SER A 697 15.65 -12.94 -17.01
CA SER A 697 15.68 -13.21 -15.57
C SER A 697 14.35 -12.90 -14.82
N ARG A 698 13.37 -12.32 -15.50
CA ARG A 698 12.04 -12.04 -14.95
C ARG A 698 11.14 -13.27 -14.89
N PHE A 699 11.40 -14.26 -15.75
CA PHE A 699 10.63 -15.50 -15.87
C PHE A 699 11.10 -16.56 -14.86
N GLY A 700 10.31 -17.61 -14.65
CA GLY A 700 10.58 -18.69 -13.70
C GLY A 700 9.60 -18.73 -12.53
N LYS A 701 10.09 -19.10 -11.37
CA LYS A 701 9.31 -19.18 -10.12
C LYS A 701 9.96 -18.42 -8.97
N THR A 702 9.17 -18.05 -7.97
CA THR A 702 9.62 -17.81 -6.58
C THR A 702 9.60 -19.14 -5.82
N GLU A 703 10.18 -19.15 -4.63
CA GLU A 703 10.14 -20.29 -3.72
C GLU A 703 9.07 -20.09 -2.64
N SER A 704 8.57 -21.18 -2.07
CA SER A 704 7.76 -21.09 -0.85
C SER A 704 8.63 -20.70 0.33
N TYR A 705 8.08 -19.93 1.25
CA TYR A 705 8.81 -19.52 2.45
C TYR A 705 7.92 -19.42 3.70
N PHE A 706 8.55 -19.63 4.84
CA PHE A 706 7.94 -19.43 6.15
C PHE A 706 8.79 -18.46 6.98
N LEU A 707 8.13 -17.43 7.56
CA LEU A 707 8.77 -16.43 8.41
C LEU A 707 8.21 -16.54 9.82
N LEU A 708 9.09 -16.44 10.80
CA LEU A 708 8.75 -16.42 12.22
C LEU A 708 9.15 -15.09 12.82
N ASP A 709 8.20 -14.37 13.40
CA ASP A 709 8.43 -13.09 14.06
C ASP A 709 8.12 -13.24 15.57
N LEU A 710 9.01 -12.68 16.38
CA LEU A 710 8.90 -12.69 17.84
C LEU A 710 8.93 -11.26 18.35
N SER A 711 8.07 -10.93 19.30
CA SER A 711 8.13 -9.62 19.97
C SER A 711 7.81 -9.73 21.46
N ALA A 712 8.32 -8.80 22.24
CA ALA A 712 8.09 -8.69 23.66
C ALA A 712 7.84 -7.22 24.05
N ARG A 713 6.92 -7.01 24.98
CA ARG A 713 6.59 -5.69 25.55
C ARG A 713 6.65 -5.74 27.06
N TYR A 714 7.13 -4.67 27.68
CA TYR A 714 7.17 -4.48 29.12
C TYR A 714 6.65 -3.10 29.50
N ARG A 715 5.48 -3.04 30.14
CA ARG A 715 4.91 -1.81 30.68
C ARG A 715 5.65 -1.41 31.96
N ALA A 716 6.64 -0.54 31.82
CA ALA A 716 7.45 -0.10 32.97
C ALA A 716 6.61 0.75 33.95
N THR A 717 5.83 1.71 33.42
CA THR A 717 4.81 2.50 34.10
C THR A 717 3.54 2.56 33.23
N ASP A 718 2.48 3.22 33.67
CA ASP A 718 1.25 3.36 32.89
C ASP A 718 1.49 4.13 31.58
N GLY A 719 2.39 5.12 31.57
CA GLY A 719 2.76 5.90 30.39
C GLY A 719 4.05 5.45 29.67
N VAL A 720 4.74 4.37 30.10
CA VAL A 720 6.02 3.96 29.49
C VAL A 720 6.04 2.46 29.20
N THR A 721 6.18 2.10 27.92
CA THR A 721 6.36 0.71 27.47
C THR A 721 7.70 0.55 26.77
N LEU A 722 8.48 -0.44 27.21
CA LEU A 722 9.67 -0.93 26.50
C LEU A 722 9.26 -2.09 25.62
N PHE A 723 9.82 -2.17 24.41
CA PHE A 723 9.56 -3.29 23.51
C PHE A 723 10.81 -3.73 22.77
N ALA A 724 10.83 -4.98 22.37
CA ALA A 724 11.89 -5.57 21.57
C ALA A 724 11.31 -6.66 20.67
N GLY A 725 11.96 -6.98 19.58
CA GLY A 725 11.54 -8.07 18.73
C GLY A 725 12.58 -8.48 17.71
N VAL A 726 12.25 -9.59 17.06
CA VAL A 726 13.03 -10.16 15.95
C VAL A 726 12.05 -10.57 14.87
N GLN A 727 12.16 -9.97 13.69
CA GLN A 727 11.46 -10.39 12.46
C GLN A 727 12.35 -11.37 11.71
N ASN A 728 11.75 -12.35 11.01
CA ASN A 728 12.45 -13.45 10.37
C ASN A 728 13.45 -14.11 11.34
N ALA A 729 12.97 -14.53 12.53
CA ALA A 729 13.82 -15.08 13.59
C ALA A 729 14.53 -16.40 13.24
N LEU A 730 14.09 -17.07 12.17
CA LEU A 730 14.75 -18.27 11.62
C LEU A 730 15.89 -17.92 10.66
N ASP A 731 16.08 -16.62 10.35
CA ASP A 731 17.04 -16.10 9.40
C ASP A 731 16.99 -16.79 8.02
N ASN A 732 15.76 -17.01 7.54
CA ASN A 732 15.56 -17.63 6.25
C ASN A 732 15.91 -16.67 5.12
N ASP A 733 16.76 -17.11 4.19
CA ASP A 733 16.91 -16.50 2.89
C ASP A 733 15.73 -16.92 2.01
N TYR A 734 15.05 -15.98 1.36
CA TYR A 734 13.89 -16.28 0.54
C TYR A 734 13.76 -15.35 -0.65
N LEU A 735 13.44 -15.93 -1.82
CA LEU A 735 13.22 -15.23 -3.07
C LEU A 735 11.79 -14.67 -3.11
N VAL A 736 11.63 -13.35 -3.07
CA VAL A 736 10.31 -12.70 -3.05
C VAL A 736 9.79 -12.34 -4.44
N THR A 737 10.68 -12.02 -5.38
CA THR A 737 10.32 -11.59 -6.73
C THR A 737 11.49 -11.71 -7.70
N ARG A 738 11.18 -11.82 -9.00
CA ARG A 738 12.12 -11.69 -10.12
C ARG A 738 11.94 -10.37 -10.87
N HIS A 739 10.96 -9.56 -10.45
CA HIS A 739 10.68 -8.24 -11.00
C HIS A 739 11.18 -7.14 -10.05
N PRO A 740 11.67 -6.02 -10.61
CA PRO A 740 11.75 -5.65 -12.05
C PRO A 740 12.76 -6.44 -12.89
N HIS A 741 13.94 -6.82 -12.37
CA HIS A 741 14.98 -7.56 -13.12
C HIS A 741 15.76 -8.47 -12.17
N GLY A 742 15.65 -9.80 -12.36
CA GLY A 742 16.45 -10.81 -11.65
C GLY A 742 15.99 -11.13 -10.22
N ALA A 743 16.68 -12.07 -9.60
CA ALA A 743 16.35 -12.56 -8.26
C ALA A 743 16.52 -11.49 -7.18
N ARG A 744 15.50 -11.33 -6.32
CA ARG A 744 15.50 -10.34 -5.21
C ARG A 744 15.09 -11.03 -3.91
N SER A 745 15.90 -10.83 -2.87
CA SER A 745 15.66 -11.38 -1.53
C SER A 745 14.63 -10.56 -0.74
N GLY A 746 13.93 -11.23 0.17
CA GLY A 746 13.24 -10.60 1.27
C GLY A 746 14.20 -10.07 2.34
N GLN A 747 13.66 -9.50 3.42
CA GLN A 747 14.44 -8.96 4.53
C GLN A 747 15.05 -10.11 5.35
N PRO A 748 16.38 -10.07 5.66
CA PRO A 748 17.02 -11.00 6.60
C PRO A 748 16.46 -10.85 8.02
N LEU A 749 17.03 -11.60 8.97
CA LEU A 749 16.75 -11.39 10.38
C LEU A 749 16.93 -9.91 10.76
N PHE A 750 15.86 -9.32 11.29
CA PHE A 750 15.83 -7.93 11.76
C PHE A 750 15.50 -7.89 13.26
N ALA A 751 16.48 -7.57 14.08
CA ALA A 751 16.30 -7.40 15.52
C ALA A 751 16.15 -5.93 15.86
N TYR A 752 15.30 -5.61 16.84
CA TYR A 752 15.05 -4.25 17.29
C TYR A 752 14.75 -4.14 18.78
N VAL A 753 14.99 -2.96 19.32
CA VAL A 753 14.56 -2.55 20.66
C VAL A 753 13.94 -1.15 20.56
N GLY A 754 13.01 -0.85 21.44
CA GLY A 754 12.35 0.46 21.41
C GLY A 754 11.67 0.82 22.72
N MET A 755 11.17 2.02 22.75
CA MET A 755 10.43 2.60 23.84
C MET A 755 9.27 3.44 23.32
N GLU A 756 8.17 3.35 24.01
CA GLU A 756 6.95 4.11 23.80
C GLU A 756 6.62 4.88 25.05
N ILE A 757 6.36 6.16 24.93
CA ILE A 757 5.93 7.07 26.01
C ILE A 757 4.62 7.69 25.57
N ASP A 758 3.57 7.46 26.33
CA ASP A 758 2.25 8.04 26.16
C ASP A 758 1.90 8.85 27.40
N LEU A 759 1.73 10.13 27.22
CA LEU A 759 1.38 11.10 28.26
C LEU A 759 -0.03 11.64 28.03
N GLY A 760 -0.98 10.76 27.72
CA GLY A 760 -2.40 11.09 27.68
C GLY A 760 -2.96 11.17 29.11
N SER A 761 -3.88 12.10 29.34
CA SER A 761 -4.77 12.00 30.51
C SER A 761 -5.83 10.91 30.18
N GLU A 762 -5.88 9.84 30.96
CA GLU A 762 -7.02 8.92 30.94
C GLU A 762 -8.30 9.65 31.30
#